data_edbc27b52599ebaea3036c1a6d70a804
#
_entry.id   edbc27b52599ebaea3036c1a6d70a804
#
_cell.length_a   1.000
_cell.length_b   1.000
_cell.length_c   1.000
_cell.angle_alpha   90.00
_cell.angle_beta   90.00
_cell.angle_gamma   90.00
#
_symmetry.space_group_name_H-M   'P 1'
#
loop_
_entity.id
_entity.type
_entity.pdbx_description
1 polymer ?
#
loop_
_entity_poly.entity_id
_entity_poly.type
_entity_poly.pdbx_seq_one_letter_code
_entity_poly.pdbx_strand_id
1 'polypeptide(L)'
;MLPAATLPAARYYVTPARRRRACGRGLPGPRREARRREEPARDAAAGLAEVMAMPAIWRDAAGNLLELPGPGGGIVVCGALPGTAAPVPAWTAGELAAAGVAAAEPCPVRDGTGLGLVSCVTGPALIDEALAGTPARRTRKITPRLAMQVALARGLMPGPAAAVLRALAQRPREADPGYDLPAASSLSDADAFLQVKPFLRLLALLCGQVRPVPLPGVTPVLPAPGTPDGDRAALRLRPLTHAPGGPWRDGRWHGLRVLAKDGTVRAVADPKGADRKGSGGQSRSAAHFGRPASTGAPAAPQARMVEVTDVRARSCAAWAAGPCRTGETTLAAHLEPAYGPGDLDLADRGFPSSEAAVTKITAGKHFAWRVSSAWKLRRCGRPLSDGTWKAAITWRGRTVKVRVVEYHMDQVFDLPPGHPLLAGPPPGVSVRVLDDGDGPPGGMCRQPDGTIRVEVSETVTIITSLTDPVAYPAGDIAELYGMRWASELVYLEEKQTLSAGQPVTAATPAGAYRMAAATVAAHQALRIAGAAIAAAIGAGPARISATALRDAVTASIRAGQGSTLPALTSAIGIISRDITAHPLRFVTAWRPGRHYPRYTIKKVRTRKSRHAVPAATRLHLLPLPAGTPEAQPNAPPAV
;
A
#
# COMPACT_ATOMS: atom_id res chain seq x y z
N MET A 1 45.36 0.29 -21.85
CA MET A 1 44.86 -0.12 -23.16
C MET A 1 44.71 -1.64 -23.16
N LEU A 2 43.49 -2.13 -23.00
CA LEU A 2 43.11 -3.54 -23.21
C LEU A 2 41.86 -3.53 -24.12
N PRO A 3 41.77 -4.42 -25.12
CA PRO A 3 40.77 -4.32 -26.16
C PRO A 3 39.40 -4.82 -25.73
N ALA A 4 38.35 -4.20 -26.27
CA ALA A 4 36.96 -4.55 -26.10
C ALA A 4 36.64 -5.92 -26.73
N ALA A 5 36.11 -6.84 -25.94
CA ALA A 5 35.59 -8.10 -26.41
C ALA A 5 34.17 -7.90 -26.96
N THR A 6 34.00 -8.12 -28.25
CA THR A 6 32.75 -8.14 -28.98
C THR A 6 32.01 -9.45 -28.67
N LEU A 7 30.78 -9.37 -28.13
CA LEU A 7 29.89 -10.51 -27.98
C LEU A 7 29.18 -10.83 -29.30
N PRO A 8 29.05 -12.11 -29.69
CA PRO A 8 28.40 -12.48 -30.94
C PRO A 8 26.89 -12.37 -30.88
N ALA A 9 26.30 -11.91 -31.99
CA ALA A 9 24.86 -11.79 -32.19
C ALA A 9 24.18 -13.17 -32.18
N ALA A 10 23.15 -13.31 -31.35
CA ALA A 10 22.29 -14.49 -31.32
C ALA A 10 21.48 -14.59 -32.61
N ARG A 11 21.75 -15.60 -33.43
CA ARG A 11 20.92 -15.96 -34.59
C ARG A 11 19.70 -16.72 -34.12
N TYR A 12 18.53 -16.16 -34.36
CA TYR A 12 17.26 -16.87 -34.18
C TYR A 12 17.07 -17.87 -35.33
N TYR A 13 17.10 -19.15 -35.03
CA TYR A 13 16.68 -20.20 -35.94
C TYR A 13 15.14 -20.27 -35.93
N VAL A 14 14.52 -19.91 -37.05
CA VAL A 14 13.10 -20.19 -37.31
C VAL A 14 12.99 -21.62 -37.81
N THR A 15 12.43 -22.50 -36.96
CA THR A 15 12.12 -23.87 -37.34
C THR A 15 10.82 -23.91 -38.13
N PRO A 16 10.75 -24.55 -39.35
CA PRO A 16 9.53 -24.61 -40.12
C PRO A 16 8.47 -25.48 -39.41
N ALA A 17 7.25 -24.96 -39.36
CA ALA A 17 6.09 -25.65 -38.78
C ALA A 17 5.83 -26.98 -39.55
N ARG A 18 5.96 -28.09 -38.90
CA ARG A 18 5.46 -29.39 -39.40
C ARG A 18 3.94 -29.32 -39.47
N ARG A 19 3.42 -29.41 -40.69
CA ARG A 19 1.98 -29.64 -40.97
C ARG A 19 1.59 -31.00 -40.31
N ARG A 20 0.87 -30.94 -39.19
CA ARG A 20 0.15 -32.09 -38.68
C ARG A 20 -1.09 -32.29 -39.50
N ARG A 21 -1.23 -33.49 -40.07
CA ARG A 21 -2.45 -33.97 -40.71
C ARG A 21 -3.59 -33.88 -39.69
N ALA A 22 -4.65 -33.19 -40.07
CA ALA A 22 -5.89 -33.12 -39.33
C ALA A 22 -6.56 -34.50 -39.36
N CYS A 23 -6.54 -35.22 -38.26
CA CYS A 23 -7.49 -36.29 -38.01
C CYS A 23 -8.86 -35.64 -37.82
N GLY A 24 -9.83 -36.00 -38.65
CA GLY A 24 -11.18 -35.48 -38.64
C GLY A 24 -11.89 -35.68 -37.28
N ARG A 25 -11.90 -34.64 -36.49
CA ARG A 25 -12.91 -34.48 -35.44
C ARG A 25 -13.99 -33.60 -36.00
N GLY A 26 -15.20 -34.17 -36.10
CA GLY A 26 -16.37 -33.45 -36.58
C GLY A 26 -16.50 -32.07 -35.93
N LEU A 27 -16.72 -31.04 -36.71
CA LEU A 27 -16.99 -29.68 -36.26
C LEU A 27 -18.13 -29.70 -35.26
N PRO A 28 -17.99 -29.09 -34.07
CA PRO A 28 -19.08 -29.00 -33.13
C PRO A 28 -20.20 -28.19 -33.76
N GLY A 29 -21.41 -28.76 -33.80
CA GLY A 29 -22.56 -28.14 -34.41
C GLY A 29 -22.86 -26.76 -33.80
N PRO A 30 -23.51 -25.85 -34.54
CA PRO A 30 -23.71 -24.43 -34.22
C PRO A 30 -24.33 -24.19 -32.84
N ARG A 31 -25.13 -25.13 -32.29
CA ARG A 31 -25.68 -25.06 -30.93
C ARG A 31 -24.66 -25.25 -29.80
N ARG A 32 -23.55 -26.01 -30.03
CA ARG A 32 -22.46 -26.15 -29.04
C ARG A 32 -21.55 -24.95 -29.05
N GLU A 33 -21.38 -24.29 -30.19
CA GLU A 33 -20.57 -23.06 -30.32
C GLU A 33 -21.29 -21.85 -29.70
N ALA A 34 -22.60 -21.74 -29.85
CA ALA A 34 -23.42 -20.72 -29.21
C ALA A 34 -23.40 -20.86 -27.67
N ARG A 35 -23.57 -22.07 -27.11
CA ARG A 35 -23.45 -22.32 -25.66
C ARG A 35 -22.05 -21.98 -25.12
N ARG A 36 -20.97 -22.30 -25.85
CA ARG A 36 -19.61 -21.93 -25.44
C ARG A 36 -19.35 -20.42 -25.46
N ARG A 37 -20.12 -19.64 -26.22
CA ARG A 37 -20.02 -18.18 -26.25
C ARG A 37 -20.93 -17.49 -25.22
N GLU A 38 -22.05 -18.11 -24.84
CA GLU A 38 -23.01 -17.55 -23.88
C GLU A 38 -22.56 -17.77 -22.41
N GLU A 39 -21.92 -18.90 -22.07
CA GLU A 39 -21.43 -19.16 -20.71
C GLU A 39 -20.47 -18.09 -20.20
N PRO A 40 -19.38 -17.69 -20.90
CA PRO A 40 -18.49 -16.63 -20.44
C PRO A 40 -19.15 -15.25 -20.33
N ALA A 41 -20.20 -14.99 -21.14
CA ALA A 41 -20.95 -13.74 -21.07
C ALA A 41 -21.85 -13.68 -19.84
N ARG A 42 -22.49 -14.82 -19.48
CA ARG A 42 -23.31 -14.94 -18.25
C ARG A 42 -22.47 -14.87 -16.99
N ASP A 43 -21.31 -15.54 -16.96
CA ASP A 43 -20.40 -15.50 -15.81
C ASP A 43 -19.83 -14.11 -15.55
N ALA A 44 -19.59 -13.34 -16.61
CA ALA A 44 -19.09 -11.98 -16.47
C ALA A 44 -20.19 -10.98 -16.07
N ALA A 45 -21.43 -11.18 -16.51
CA ALA A 45 -22.56 -10.38 -16.06
C ALA A 45 -22.87 -10.67 -14.58
N ALA A 46 -22.82 -11.94 -14.17
CA ALA A 46 -22.95 -12.35 -12.78
C ALA A 46 -21.86 -11.76 -11.89
N GLY A 47 -20.58 -11.77 -12.33
CA GLY A 47 -19.48 -11.17 -11.59
C GLY A 47 -19.58 -9.63 -11.47
N LEU A 48 -20.17 -8.95 -12.44
CA LEU A 48 -20.44 -7.51 -12.33
C LEU A 48 -21.60 -7.24 -11.36
N ALA A 49 -22.67 -8.03 -11.42
CA ALA A 49 -23.79 -7.94 -10.49
C ALA A 49 -23.32 -8.18 -9.04
N GLU A 50 -22.43 -9.14 -8.83
CA GLU A 50 -21.79 -9.38 -7.54
C GLU A 50 -21.08 -8.13 -7.01
N VAL A 51 -20.22 -7.49 -7.82
CA VAL A 51 -19.49 -6.28 -7.40
C VAL A 51 -20.45 -5.11 -7.11
N MET A 52 -21.53 -4.98 -7.87
CA MET A 52 -22.54 -3.92 -7.67
C MET A 52 -23.31 -4.06 -6.35
N ALA A 53 -23.44 -5.29 -5.83
CA ALA A 53 -24.16 -5.62 -4.60
C ALA A 53 -23.23 -6.05 -3.45
N MET A 54 -21.91 -5.85 -3.59
CA MET A 54 -20.92 -6.31 -2.61
C MET A 54 -21.12 -5.66 -1.25
N PRO A 55 -21.23 -6.44 -0.15
CA PRO A 55 -21.23 -5.90 1.20
C PRO A 55 -19.88 -5.29 1.55
N ALA A 56 -19.86 -4.34 2.47
CA ALA A 56 -18.64 -3.91 3.13
C ALA A 56 -18.24 -4.96 4.17
N ILE A 57 -16.99 -5.41 4.16
CA ILE A 57 -16.48 -6.48 5.01
C ILE A 57 -15.56 -5.92 6.07
N TRP A 58 -15.94 -6.06 7.33
CA TRP A 58 -15.18 -5.56 8.47
C TRP A 58 -14.81 -6.69 9.41
N ARG A 59 -13.71 -6.54 10.13
CA ARG A 59 -13.30 -7.42 11.21
C ARG A 59 -13.38 -6.66 12.53
N ASP A 60 -14.07 -7.23 13.52
CA ASP A 60 -14.22 -6.63 14.85
C ASP A 60 -13.03 -6.93 15.77
N ALA A 61 -13.05 -6.34 16.97
CA ALA A 61 -11.98 -6.52 17.95
C ALA A 61 -11.89 -7.96 18.50
N ALA A 62 -12.96 -8.74 18.41
CA ALA A 62 -12.97 -10.16 18.79
C ALA A 62 -12.45 -11.07 17.66
N GLY A 63 -12.23 -10.52 16.46
CA GLY A 63 -11.75 -11.25 15.30
C GLY A 63 -12.82 -11.71 14.33
N ASN A 64 -14.11 -11.44 14.60
CA ASN A 64 -15.20 -11.88 13.76
C ASN A 64 -15.34 -11.03 12.50
N LEU A 65 -15.68 -11.68 11.39
CA LEU A 65 -16.02 -11.00 10.13
C LEU A 65 -17.49 -10.52 10.16
N LEU A 66 -17.67 -9.22 9.93
CA LEU A 66 -18.95 -8.55 9.84
C LEU A 66 -19.23 -8.13 8.39
N GLU A 67 -20.41 -8.44 7.90
CA GLU A 67 -20.89 -8.01 6.59
C GLU A 67 -21.93 -6.90 6.77
N LEU A 68 -21.56 -5.67 6.44
CA LEU A 68 -22.44 -4.51 6.50
C LEU A 68 -22.98 -4.17 5.10
N PRO A 69 -24.10 -3.44 5.00
CA PRO A 69 -24.56 -2.96 3.70
C PRO A 69 -23.44 -2.26 2.93
N GLY A 70 -23.21 -2.68 1.70
CA GLY A 70 -22.16 -2.12 0.86
C GLY A 70 -22.57 -0.77 0.25
N PRO A 71 -21.59 0.02 -0.20
CA PRO A 71 -21.85 1.35 -0.77
C PRO A 71 -22.54 1.32 -2.13
N GLY A 72 -22.63 0.16 -2.80
CA GLY A 72 -23.13 0.05 -4.17
C GLY A 72 -22.20 0.67 -5.22
N GLY A 73 -22.73 0.92 -6.41
CA GLY A 73 -21.99 1.64 -7.48
C GLY A 73 -20.69 0.97 -7.97
N GLY A 74 -20.47 -0.30 -7.63
CA GLY A 74 -19.24 -1.02 -7.94
C GLY A 74 -18.06 -0.64 -7.02
N ILE A 75 -18.33 -0.12 -5.84
CA ILE A 75 -17.33 0.15 -4.79
C ILE A 75 -17.24 -1.08 -3.89
N VAL A 76 -16.00 -1.52 -3.61
CA VAL A 76 -15.70 -2.59 -2.66
C VAL A 76 -14.95 -2.01 -1.46
N VAL A 77 -15.29 -2.48 -0.25
CA VAL A 77 -14.75 -1.96 1.01
C VAL A 77 -14.45 -3.12 1.95
N CYS A 78 -13.30 -3.08 2.60
CA CYS A 78 -12.98 -3.98 3.71
C CYS A 78 -11.97 -3.34 4.67
N GLY A 79 -11.89 -3.89 5.89
CA GLY A 79 -10.93 -3.41 6.87
C GLY A 79 -11.14 -3.98 8.26
N ALA A 80 -10.48 -3.39 9.24
CA ALA A 80 -10.59 -3.72 10.64
C ALA A 80 -11.24 -2.56 11.41
N LEU A 81 -12.13 -2.89 12.33
CA LEU A 81 -12.68 -1.92 13.27
C LEU A 81 -11.63 -1.55 14.32
N PRO A 82 -11.80 -0.43 15.04
CA PRO A 82 -10.89 -0.01 16.10
C PRO A 82 -10.68 -1.09 17.16
N GLY A 83 -9.45 -1.21 17.64
CA GLY A 83 -9.09 -2.23 18.64
C GLY A 83 -8.76 -3.61 18.07
N THR A 84 -9.08 -3.89 16.81
CA THR A 84 -8.75 -5.16 16.15
C THR A 84 -7.23 -5.32 16.01
N ALA A 85 -6.71 -6.47 16.43
CA ALA A 85 -5.31 -6.83 16.20
C ALA A 85 -5.16 -7.60 14.87
N ALA A 86 -4.08 -7.35 14.15
CA ALA A 86 -3.69 -8.19 13.03
C ALA A 86 -3.32 -9.60 13.53
N PRO A 87 -3.43 -10.64 12.69
CA PRO A 87 -3.01 -11.98 13.06
C PRO A 87 -1.53 -12.01 13.43
N VAL A 88 -1.20 -12.84 14.39
CA VAL A 88 0.19 -13.06 14.82
C VAL A 88 0.79 -14.18 14.00
N PRO A 89 2.03 -14.03 13.50
CA PRO A 89 2.70 -15.11 12.81
C PRO A 89 2.90 -16.34 13.71
N ALA A 90 2.63 -17.51 13.20
CA ALA A 90 2.95 -18.77 13.86
C ALA A 90 4.36 -19.23 13.42
N TRP A 91 5.30 -19.32 14.37
CA TRP A 91 6.72 -19.50 14.06
C TRP A 91 7.26 -20.90 14.33
N THR A 92 6.76 -21.59 15.34
CA THR A 92 7.26 -22.90 15.78
C THR A 92 6.21 -23.98 15.69
N ALA A 93 6.64 -25.24 15.70
CA ALA A 93 5.72 -26.38 15.74
C ALA A 93 4.79 -26.33 16.97
N GLY A 94 5.31 -25.86 18.14
CA GLY A 94 4.53 -25.69 19.35
C GLY A 94 3.53 -24.53 19.24
N GLU A 95 3.94 -23.40 18.68
CA GLU A 95 3.06 -22.24 18.46
C GLU A 95 2.01 -22.54 17.39
N LEU A 96 2.38 -23.27 16.33
CA LEU A 96 1.46 -23.73 15.29
C LEU A 96 0.45 -24.75 15.84
N ALA A 97 0.89 -25.65 16.72
CA ALA A 97 0.01 -26.62 17.39
C ALA A 97 -0.94 -25.90 18.36
N ALA A 98 -0.45 -24.92 19.13
CA ALA A 98 -1.26 -24.12 20.05
C ALA A 98 -2.28 -23.24 19.31
N ALA A 99 -1.97 -22.82 18.07
CA ALA A 99 -2.90 -22.10 17.19
C ALA A 99 -3.95 -23.03 16.51
N GLY A 100 -4.01 -24.30 16.89
CA GLY A 100 -4.95 -25.27 16.31
C GLY A 100 -4.57 -25.74 14.90
N VAL A 101 -3.39 -25.39 14.42
CA VAL A 101 -2.79 -26.03 13.25
C VAL A 101 -2.23 -27.37 13.73
N ALA A 102 -3.09 -28.38 13.85
CA ALA A 102 -2.64 -29.75 14.10
C ALA A 102 -1.48 -30.06 13.15
N ALA A 103 -0.51 -30.86 13.63
CA ALA A 103 0.47 -31.50 12.75
C ALA A 103 -0.34 -32.32 11.74
N ALA A 104 -0.91 -31.65 10.76
CA ALA A 104 -1.66 -32.26 9.71
C ALA A 104 -0.71 -33.26 9.08
N GLU A 105 -1.16 -34.48 8.95
CA GLU A 105 -0.58 -35.41 8.02
C GLU A 105 -0.09 -34.68 6.79
N PRO A 106 1.04 -35.06 6.18
CA PRO A 106 1.60 -34.33 5.04
C PRO A 106 0.46 -34.04 4.09
N CYS A 107 0.10 -32.74 4.04
CA CYS A 107 -1.07 -32.29 3.29
C CYS A 107 -0.91 -32.87 1.89
N PRO A 108 -1.83 -33.72 1.44
CA PRO A 108 -1.67 -34.34 0.13
C PRO A 108 -1.48 -33.18 -0.83
N VAL A 109 -0.52 -33.31 -1.70
CA VAL A 109 -0.04 -32.33 -2.71
C VAL A 109 -1.16 -31.56 -3.41
N ARG A 110 -2.40 -32.02 -3.30
CA ARG A 110 -3.60 -31.40 -3.87
C ARG A 110 -4.10 -30.15 -3.14
N ASP A 111 -3.79 -29.97 -1.84
CA ASP A 111 -4.45 -28.95 -1.01
C ASP A 111 -3.59 -27.77 -0.56
N GLY A 112 -2.29 -27.76 -0.81
CA GLY A 112 -1.50 -26.67 -0.29
C GLY A 112 -0.11 -26.56 -0.87
N THR A 113 0.04 -25.60 -1.75
CA THR A 113 1.34 -25.02 -2.05
C THR A 113 1.60 -23.93 -1.01
N GLY A 114 2.73 -23.97 -0.33
CA GLY A 114 3.06 -22.96 0.66
C GLY A 114 3.49 -21.63 0.02
N LEU A 115 3.21 -20.55 0.72
CA LEU A 115 3.64 -19.19 0.36
C LEU A 115 4.97 -18.82 1.05
N GLY A 116 5.85 -19.78 1.29
CA GLY A 116 7.10 -19.53 1.99
C GLY A 116 6.87 -18.93 3.38
N LEU A 117 7.68 -17.94 3.77
CA LEU A 117 7.54 -17.27 5.06
C LEU A 117 6.14 -16.64 5.28
N VAL A 118 5.47 -16.19 4.21
CA VAL A 118 4.14 -15.59 4.32
C VAL A 118 3.08 -16.60 4.78
N SER A 119 3.33 -17.91 4.62
CA SER A 119 2.45 -18.96 5.15
C SER A 119 2.29 -18.93 6.67
N CYS A 120 3.25 -18.36 7.41
CA CYS A 120 3.10 -18.19 8.87
C CYS A 120 2.03 -17.15 9.23
N VAL A 121 1.65 -16.27 8.30
CA VAL A 121 0.59 -15.26 8.47
C VAL A 121 -0.68 -15.68 7.73
N THR A 122 -0.54 -16.25 6.52
CA THR A 122 -1.65 -16.68 5.65
C THR A 122 -1.75 -18.22 5.64
N GLY A 123 -1.78 -18.82 6.83
CA GLY A 123 -1.88 -20.26 6.98
C GLY A 123 -3.23 -20.81 6.47
N PRO A 124 -3.34 -22.15 6.34
CA PRO A 124 -4.55 -22.80 5.83
C PRO A 124 -5.83 -22.39 6.55
N ALA A 125 -5.81 -22.28 7.88
CA ALA A 125 -6.98 -21.89 8.67
C ALA A 125 -7.50 -20.51 8.30
N LEU A 126 -6.62 -19.51 8.12
CA LEU A 126 -7.03 -18.16 7.74
C LEU A 126 -7.61 -18.12 6.32
N ILE A 127 -7.02 -18.89 5.41
CA ILE A 127 -7.54 -19.02 4.04
C ILE A 127 -8.91 -19.69 4.04
N ASP A 128 -9.10 -20.75 4.83
CA ASP A 128 -10.37 -21.46 4.93
C ASP A 128 -11.47 -20.58 5.54
N GLU A 129 -11.13 -19.78 6.55
CA GLU A 129 -12.04 -18.78 7.12
C GLU A 129 -12.45 -17.74 6.06
N ALA A 130 -11.53 -17.26 5.26
CA ALA A 130 -11.84 -16.36 4.16
C ALA A 130 -12.72 -17.00 3.09
N LEU A 131 -12.56 -18.30 2.85
CA LEU A 131 -13.36 -19.10 1.92
C LEU A 131 -14.68 -19.60 2.48
N ALA A 132 -14.94 -19.46 3.77
CA ALA A 132 -16.17 -19.93 4.41
C ALA A 132 -17.43 -19.37 3.70
N GLY A 133 -18.39 -20.22 3.43
CA GLY A 133 -19.60 -19.87 2.67
C GLY A 133 -19.39 -19.78 1.15
N THR A 134 -18.17 -20.01 0.64
CA THR A 134 -17.97 -20.18 -0.82
C THR A 134 -18.62 -21.50 -1.24
N PRO A 135 -19.49 -21.52 -2.27
CA PRO A 135 -20.17 -22.73 -2.68
C PRO A 135 -19.18 -23.86 -3.00
N ALA A 136 -19.45 -25.06 -2.49
CA ALA A 136 -18.66 -26.23 -2.83
C ALA A 136 -18.80 -26.53 -4.33
N ARG A 137 -17.71 -26.60 -5.05
CA ARG A 137 -17.67 -27.05 -6.45
C ARG A 137 -17.05 -28.44 -6.53
N ARG A 138 -17.55 -29.24 -7.47
CA ARG A 138 -16.97 -30.54 -7.77
C ARG A 138 -15.43 -30.45 -7.85
N THR A 139 -14.73 -31.31 -7.12
CA THR A 139 -13.26 -31.29 -6.98
C THR A 139 -12.58 -31.28 -8.34
N ARG A 140 -11.99 -30.15 -8.70
CA ARG A 140 -11.14 -30.00 -9.88
C ARG A 140 -9.67 -29.98 -9.42
N LYS A 141 -8.73 -30.07 -10.37
CA LYS A 141 -7.29 -30.00 -10.10
C LYS A 141 -6.85 -28.72 -9.34
N ILE A 142 -7.61 -27.63 -9.44
CA ILE A 142 -7.37 -26.40 -8.68
C ILE A 142 -8.49 -26.24 -7.67
N THR A 143 -8.14 -26.35 -6.40
CA THR A 143 -9.03 -26.10 -5.27
C THR A 143 -9.21 -24.60 -5.06
N PRO A 144 -10.26 -24.11 -4.39
CA PRO A 144 -10.41 -22.73 -4.00
C PRO A 144 -9.20 -22.20 -3.19
N ARG A 145 -8.65 -23.01 -2.28
CA ARG A 145 -7.46 -22.67 -1.48
C ARG A 145 -6.24 -22.44 -2.38
N LEU A 146 -5.96 -23.35 -3.31
CA LEU A 146 -4.85 -23.22 -4.25
C LEU A 146 -5.02 -21.96 -5.14
N ALA A 147 -6.22 -21.69 -5.64
CA ALA A 147 -6.47 -20.49 -6.44
C ALA A 147 -6.21 -19.21 -5.65
N MET A 148 -6.63 -19.14 -4.38
CA MET A 148 -6.34 -18.00 -3.50
C MET A 148 -4.84 -17.86 -3.22
N GLN A 149 -4.12 -18.97 -2.97
CA GLN A 149 -2.66 -18.97 -2.80
C GLN A 149 -1.94 -18.49 -4.07
N VAL A 150 -2.38 -18.92 -5.25
CA VAL A 150 -1.83 -18.44 -6.52
C VAL A 150 -2.05 -16.94 -6.69
N ALA A 151 -3.22 -16.42 -6.32
CA ALA A 151 -3.51 -14.98 -6.39
C ALA A 151 -2.61 -14.18 -5.44
N LEU A 152 -2.40 -14.64 -4.20
CA LEU A 152 -1.46 -14.04 -3.25
C LEU A 152 -0.01 -14.10 -3.76
N ALA A 153 0.41 -15.27 -4.28
CA ALA A 153 1.74 -15.43 -4.85
C ALA A 153 1.97 -14.50 -6.06
N ARG A 154 0.95 -14.24 -6.88
CA ARG A 154 1.02 -13.24 -7.97
C ARG A 154 1.18 -11.82 -7.45
N GLY A 155 0.67 -11.53 -6.25
CA GLY A 155 0.95 -10.27 -5.55
C GLY A 155 2.40 -10.14 -5.10
N LEU A 156 3.11 -11.25 -4.86
CA LEU A 156 4.51 -11.29 -4.41
C LEU A 156 5.52 -11.46 -5.55
N MET A 157 5.13 -12.21 -6.57
CA MET A 157 5.95 -12.58 -7.72
C MET A 157 5.31 -12.09 -9.02
N PRO A 158 5.72 -10.93 -9.55
CA PRO A 158 5.17 -10.44 -10.80
C PRO A 158 5.48 -11.41 -11.95
N GLY A 159 4.45 -11.73 -12.74
CA GLY A 159 4.59 -12.62 -13.88
C GLY A 159 3.28 -13.29 -14.31
N PRO A 160 3.32 -14.10 -15.38
CA PRO A 160 2.17 -14.87 -15.82
C PRO A 160 1.72 -15.88 -14.76
N ALA A 161 0.41 -16.04 -14.59
CA ALA A 161 -0.18 -16.97 -13.62
C ALA A 161 0.38 -18.40 -13.73
N ALA A 162 0.63 -18.87 -14.96
CA ALA A 162 1.24 -20.17 -15.21
C ALA A 162 2.68 -20.29 -14.68
N ALA A 163 3.47 -19.22 -14.70
CA ALA A 163 4.82 -19.24 -14.14
C ALA A 163 4.78 -19.29 -12.61
N VAL A 164 3.89 -18.53 -11.99
CA VAL A 164 3.65 -18.54 -10.55
C VAL A 164 3.16 -19.92 -10.10
N LEU A 165 2.19 -20.50 -10.81
CA LEU A 165 1.69 -21.84 -10.52
C LEU A 165 2.81 -22.91 -10.61
N ARG A 166 3.68 -22.82 -11.63
CA ARG A 166 4.86 -23.73 -11.72
C ARG A 166 5.81 -23.58 -10.54
N ALA A 167 6.07 -22.35 -10.11
CA ALA A 167 6.94 -22.10 -8.95
C ALA A 167 6.34 -22.70 -7.67
N LEU A 168 5.03 -22.52 -7.45
CA LEU A 168 4.33 -23.10 -6.32
C LEU A 168 4.27 -24.64 -6.36
N ALA A 169 4.23 -25.23 -7.55
CA ALA A 169 4.12 -26.67 -7.75
C ALA A 169 5.49 -27.39 -7.82
N GLN A 170 6.61 -26.71 -7.66
CA GLN A 170 7.93 -27.32 -7.78
C GLN A 170 8.12 -28.45 -6.75
N ARG A 171 7.88 -28.17 -5.47
CA ARG A 171 8.02 -29.15 -4.39
C ARG A 171 7.05 -30.33 -4.49
N PRO A 172 5.76 -30.11 -4.78
CA PRO A 172 4.85 -31.20 -5.09
C PRO A 172 5.35 -32.13 -6.18
N ARG A 173 5.97 -31.61 -7.23
CA ARG A 173 6.51 -32.43 -8.34
C ARG A 173 7.78 -33.17 -7.95
N GLU A 174 8.60 -32.63 -7.07
CA GLU A 174 9.77 -33.29 -6.51
C GLU A 174 9.35 -34.46 -5.58
N ALA A 175 8.26 -34.29 -4.82
CA ALA A 175 7.70 -35.29 -3.93
C ALA A 175 6.89 -36.37 -4.67
N ASP A 176 6.22 -35.99 -5.76
CA ASP A 176 5.44 -36.88 -6.63
C ASP A 176 5.73 -36.54 -8.10
N PRO A 177 6.66 -37.30 -8.76
CA PRO A 177 6.97 -37.09 -10.17
C PRO A 177 5.77 -37.23 -11.11
N GLY A 178 4.71 -37.95 -10.68
CA GLY A 178 3.44 -38.10 -11.40
C GLY A 178 2.49 -36.92 -11.22
N TYR A 179 2.82 -35.91 -10.39
CA TYR A 179 1.99 -34.75 -10.19
C TYR A 179 1.77 -33.96 -11.48
N ASP A 180 0.53 -34.01 -11.97
CA ASP A 180 0.12 -33.34 -13.20
C ASP A 180 -0.23 -31.88 -12.92
N LEU A 181 0.63 -30.97 -13.36
CA LEU A 181 0.46 -29.53 -13.20
C LEU A 181 -0.86 -29.06 -13.86
N PRO A 182 -1.74 -28.37 -13.12
CA PRO A 182 -2.95 -27.81 -13.72
C PRO A 182 -2.66 -26.88 -14.88
N ALA A 183 -3.48 -26.96 -15.93
CA ALA A 183 -3.37 -26.03 -17.05
C ALA A 183 -3.68 -24.60 -16.63
N ALA A 184 -3.07 -23.59 -17.27
CA ALA A 184 -3.34 -22.19 -16.99
C ALA A 184 -4.82 -21.80 -17.21
N SER A 185 -5.52 -22.48 -18.14
CA SER A 185 -6.96 -22.33 -18.35
C SER A 185 -7.79 -22.74 -17.12
N SER A 186 -7.37 -23.83 -16.43
CA SER A 186 -8.04 -24.28 -15.21
C SER A 186 -7.91 -23.25 -14.07
N LEU A 187 -6.82 -22.48 -14.05
CA LEU A 187 -6.66 -21.38 -13.09
C LEU A 187 -7.61 -20.23 -13.40
N SER A 188 -7.78 -19.86 -14.68
CA SER A 188 -8.74 -18.84 -15.09
C SER A 188 -10.18 -19.22 -14.72
N ASP A 189 -10.53 -20.50 -14.87
CA ASP A 189 -11.83 -21.02 -14.46
C ASP A 189 -12.01 -21.01 -12.93
N ALA A 190 -10.95 -21.33 -12.19
CA ALA A 190 -10.95 -21.25 -10.73
C ALA A 190 -11.03 -19.80 -10.24
N ASP A 191 -10.29 -18.89 -10.87
CA ASP A 191 -10.35 -17.45 -10.60
C ASP A 191 -11.76 -16.88 -10.86
N ALA A 192 -12.43 -17.30 -11.92
CA ALA A 192 -13.80 -16.87 -12.21
C ALA A 192 -14.79 -17.38 -11.17
N PHE A 193 -14.56 -18.58 -10.64
CA PHE A 193 -15.39 -19.18 -9.59
C PHE A 193 -15.18 -18.55 -8.21
N LEU A 194 -13.93 -18.21 -7.87
CA LEU A 194 -13.61 -17.50 -6.64
C LEU A 194 -14.02 -16.03 -6.74
N GLN A 195 -15.22 -15.70 -6.46
CA GLN A 195 -15.77 -14.36 -6.41
C GLN A 195 -14.86 -13.34 -5.70
N VAL A 196 -15.21 -12.08 -5.64
CA VAL A 196 -14.45 -11.01 -4.98
C VAL A 196 -14.45 -11.16 -3.46
N LYS A 197 -15.60 -11.57 -2.91
CA LYS A 197 -15.89 -11.61 -1.46
C LYS A 197 -14.84 -12.38 -0.64
N PRO A 198 -14.37 -13.58 -1.00
CA PRO A 198 -13.32 -14.28 -0.24
C PRO A 198 -12.02 -13.49 -0.12
N PHE A 199 -11.65 -12.71 -1.14
CA PHE A 199 -10.43 -11.87 -1.09
C PHE A 199 -10.59 -10.65 -0.20
N LEU A 200 -11.78 -10.04 -0.15
CA LEU A 200 -12.08 -8.97 0.79
C LEU A 200 -12.12 -9.48 2.23
N ARG A 201 -12.66 -10.68 2.46
CA ARG A 201 -12.63 -11.36 3.76
C ARG A 201 -11.20 -11.63 4.21
N LEU A 202 -10.35 -12.18 3.32
CA LEU A 202 -8.95 -12.41 3.62
C LEU A 202 -8.23 -11.11 3.97
N LEU A 203 -8.45 -10.04 3.19
CA LEU A 203 -7.83 -8.75 3.49
C LEU A 203 -8.32 -8.18 4.82
N ALA A 204 -9.63 -8.27 5.13
CA ALA A 204 -10.18 -7.86 6.42
C ALA A 204 -9.58 -8.66 7.59
N LEU A 205 -9.38 -9.97 7.42
CA LEU A 205 -8.72 -10.83 8.42
C LEU A 205 -7.26 -10.41 8.67
N LEU A 206 -6.56 -9.91 7.66
CA LEU A 206 -5.18 -9.44 7.78
C LEU A 206 -5.09 -8.00 8.31
N CYS A 207 -6.11 -7.16 8.12
CA CYS A 207 -6.15 -5.79 8.62
C CYS A 207 -6.14 -5.72 10.16
N GLY A 208 -5.67 -4.60 10.69
CA GLY A 208 -5.68 -4.35 12.14
C GLY A 208 -4.35 -3.79 12.65
N GLN A 209 -4.28 -3.58 13.96
CA GLN A 209 -3.05 -3.11 14.60
C GLN A 209 -2.02 -4.24 14.64
N VAL A 210 -0.91 -4.06 13.94
CA VAL A 210 0.20 -5.04 13.95
C VAL A 210 0.88 -5.02 15.33
N ARG A 211 0.84 -6.18 16.00
CA ARG A 211 1.59 -6.42 17.25
C ARG A 211 2.84 -7.21 16.89
N PRO A 212 4.04 -6.61 17.01
CA PRO A 212 5.26 -7.32 16.65
C PRO A 212 5.53 -8.44 17.67
N VAL A 213 5.66 -9.65 17.17
CA VAL A 213 6.11 -10.83 17.92
C VAL A 213 7.48 -11.20 17.36
N PRO A 214 8.54 -11.25 18.18
CA PRO A 214 9.88 -11.49 17.66
C PRO A 214 9.99 -12.81 16.90
N LEU A 215 10.69 -12.77 15.76
CA LEU A 215 11.03 -13.97 15.02
C LEU A 215 11.99 -14.84 15.87
N PRO A 216 11.65 -16.11 16.16
CA PRO A 216 12.47 -16.96 17.02
C PRO A 216 13.83 -17.30 16.38
N GLY A 217 14.82 -17.53 17.24
CA GLY A 217 16.17 -17.95 16.80
C GLY A 217 17.01 -16.86 16.14
N VAL A 218 16.58 -15.59 16.22
CA VAL A 218 17.35 -14.44 15.71
C VAL A 218 18.13 -13.80 16.86
N THR A 219 19.46 -13.85 16.77
CA THR A 219 20.38 -13.10 17.65
C THR A 219 21.24 -12.22 16.73
N PRO A 220 20.89 -10.95 16.54
CA PRO A 220 21.55 -10.11 15.54
C PRO A 220 23.03 -9.93 15.84
N VAL A 221 23.88 -10.18 14.84
CA VAL A 221 25.31 -9.84 14.90
C VAL A 221 25.46 -8.40 14.40
N LEU A 222 25.66 -7.48 15.35
CA LEU A 222 25.84 -6.06 15.05
C LEU A 222 27.30 -5.66 15.27
N PRO A 223 27.83 -4.70 14.49
CA PRO A 223 29.12 -4.11 14.75
C PRO A 223 29.17 -3.49 16.15
N ALA A 224 30.36 -3.51 16.78
CA ALA A 224 30.53 -3.02 18.14
C ALA A 224 30.10 -1.55 18.29
N PRO A 225 29.36 -1.19 19.36
CA PRO A 225 29.03 0.21 19.64
C PRO A 225 30.29 1.07 19.76
N GLY A 226 30.22 2.33 19.33
CA GLY A 226 31.37 3.26 19.35
C GLY A 226 32.35 3.05 18.19
N THR A 227 32.08 2.12 17.28
CA THR A 227 32.78 2.04 15.99
C THR A 227 31.97 2.76 14.90
N PRO A 228 32.59 3.29 13.82
CA PRO A 228 31.85 3.94 12.75
C PRO A 228 30.75 3.06 12.12
N ASP A 229 30.96 1.74 12.07
CA ASP A 229 29.96 0.79 11.58
C ASP A 229 28.90 0.47 12.62
N GLY A 230 29.26 0.43 13.91
CA GLY A 230 28.32 0.27 15.00
C GLY A 230 27.38 1.47 15.13
N ASP A 231 27.90 2.67 14.99
CA ASP A 231 27.10 3.90 15.03
C ASP A 231 26.16 3.99 13.81
N ARG A 232 26.61 3.58 12.63
CA ARG A 232 25.74 3.43 11.45
C ARG A 232 24.67 2.38 11.65
N ALA A 233 25.00 1.25 12.27
CA ALA A 233 24.04 0.20 12.59
C ALA A 233 22.99 0.70 13.57
N ALA A 234 23.40 1.36 14.65
CA ALA A 234 22.50 1.97 15.63
C ALA A 234 21.55 2.98 14.98
N LEU A 235 22.07 3.85 14.10
CA LEU A 235 21.27 4.82 13.36
C LEU A 235 20.28 4.12 12.41
N ARG A 236 20.68 3.03 11.75
CA ARG A 236 19.79 2.25 10.88
C ARG A 236 18.67 1.55 11.65
N LEU A 237 18.96 1.00 12.82
CA LEU A 237 17.99 0.27 13.64
C LEU A 237 17.04 1.21 14.38
N ARG A 238 17.44 2.46 14.59
CA ARG A 238 16.61 3.45 15.30
C ARG A 238 15.20 3.48 14.73
N PRO A 239 14.16 3.26 15.56
CA PRO A 239 12.78 3.39 15.12
C PRO A 239 12.51 4.79 14.57
N LEU A 240 11.72 4.89 13.48
CA LEU A 240 11.31 6.20 12.93
C LEU A 240 10.54 7.06 13.95
N THR A 241 10.00 6.40 14.97
CA THR A 241 9.07 6.93 15.95
C THR A 241 9.65 7.05 17.36
N HIS A 242 10.98 6.94 17.54
CA HIS A 242 11.61 7.01 18.85
C HIS A 242 12.80 7.96 18.86
N ALA A 243 12.57 9.16 19.41
CA ALA A 243 13.63 9.91 20.08
C ALA A 243 13.43 9.70 21.60
N PRO A 244 14.50 9.48 22.40
CA PRO A 244 14.38 9.50 23.87
C PRO A 244 13.73 10.82 24.30
N GLY A 245 12.63 10.74 25.09
CA GLY A 245 11.87 11.93 25.50
C GLY A 245 10.92 12.51 24.46
N GLY A 246 10.86 11.92 23.26
CA GLY A 246 9.96 12.37 22.19
C GLY A 246 8.49 11.96 22.38
N PRO A 247 7.59 12.40 21.47
CA PRO A 247 6.14 12.19 21.59
C PRO A 247 5.68 10.75 21.37
N TRP A 248 6.57 9.85 20.94
CA TRP A 248 6.25 8.46 20.66
C TRP A 248 6.58 7.51 21.80
N ARG A 249 5.57 6.77 22.27
CA ARG A 249 5.71 5.69 23.26
C ARG A 249 4.87 4.49 22.83
N ASP A 250 5.42 3.30 22.91
CA ASP A 250 4.74 2.03 22.58
C ASP A 250 4.07 2.04 21.20
N GLY A 251 4.69 2.74 20.25
CA GLY A 251 4.17 2.90 18.90
C GLY A 251 2.96 3.82 18.77
N ARG A 252 2.67 4.62 19.82
CA ARG A 252 1.63 5.64 19.86
C ARG A 252 2.26 7.02 19.99
N TRP A 253 1.69 7.99 19.29
CA TRP A 253 2.10 9.38 19.35
C TRP A 253 1.22 10.12 20.35
N HIS A 254 1.80 10.63 21.44
CA HIS A 254 1.03 11.19 22.58
C HIS A 254 -0.15 10.31 22.99
N GLY A 255 0.02 8.99 23.02
CA GLY A 255 -1.02 8.02 23.36
C GLY A 255 -2.00 7.67 22.22
N LEU A 256 -1.92 8.35 21.06
CA LEU A 256 -2.80 8.12 19.91
C LEU A 256 -2.15 7.15 18.90
N ARG A 257 -2.95 6.27 18.31
CA ARG A 257 -2.55 5.50 17.13
C ARG A 257 -2.66 6.39 15.90
N VAL A 258 -1.59 6.47 15.12
CA VAL A 258 -1.54 7.35 13.94
C VAL A 258 -1.86 6.57 12.67
N LEU A 259 -2.89 6.99 12.00
CA LEU A 259 -3.36 6.44 10.73
C LEU A 259 -3.27 7.52 9.65
N ALA A 260 -2.71 7.18 8.50
CA ALA A 260 -2.65 8.06 7.35
C ALA A 260 -3.54 7.52 6.23
N LYS A 261 -4.32 8.38 5.59
CA LYS A 261 -5.08 8.00 4.40
C LYS A 261 -4.55 8.70 3.16
N ASP A 262 -4.55 7.96 2.08
CA ASP A 262 -4.18 8.48 0.76
C ASP A 262 -4.94 7.75 -0.34
N GLY A 263 -5.00 8.36 -1.52
CA GLY A 263 -5.65 7.82 -2.70
C GLY A 263 -4.64 7.44 -3.78
N THR A 264 -5.01 6.46 -4.58
CA THR A 264 -4.19 6.06 -5.72
C THR A 264 -5.03 5.49 -6.84
N VAL A 265 -4.46 5.41 -8.05
CA VAL A 265 -5.06 4.70 -9.18
C VAL A 265 -4.15 3.57 -9.64
N ARG A 266 -4.76 2.45 -10.05
CA ARG A 266 -4.06 1.33 -10.70
C ARG A 266 -4.63 1.10 -12.08
N ALA A 267 -3.75 1.01 -13.06
CA ALA A 267 -4.15 0.60 -14.40
C ALA A 267 -4.68 -0.83 -14.37
N VAL A 268 -5.78 -1.07 -15.06
CA VAL A 268 -6.36 -2.39 -15.29
C VAL A 268 -6.05 -2.78 -16.71
N ALA A 269 -5.59 -4.00 -16.93
CA ALA A 269 -5.31 -4.49 -18.27
C ALA A 269 -6.57 -4.44 -19.14
N ASP A 270 -6.39 -3.98 -20.35
CA ASP A 270 -7.46 -3.90 -21.34
C ASP A 270 -7.20 -4.98 -22.41
N PRO A 271 -7.85 -6.14 -22.33
CA PRO A 271 -7.59 -7.22 -23.27
C PRO A 271 -7.93 -6.76 -24.68
N LYS A 272 -6.95 -6.82 -25.56
CA LYS A 272 -7.13 -6.48 -26.99
C LYS A 272 -7.94 -7.57 -27.67
N GLY A 273 -9.08 -7.25 -28.22
CA GLY A 273 -9.72 -7.99 -29.30
C GLY A 273 -10.97 -8.83 -28.97
N ALA A 274 -11.06 -9.56 -27.87
CA ALA A 274 -12.14 -10.53 -27.67
C ALA A 274 -13.48 -9.92 -27.22
N ASP A 275 -13.46 -8.79 -26.53
CA ASP A 275 -14.64 -8.16 -25.91
C ASP A 275 -15.23 -6.98 -26.70
N ARG A 276 -14.64 -6.62 -27.85
CA ARG A 276 -15.08 -5.44 -28.63
C ARG A 276 -16.37 -5.64 -29.43
N LYS A 277 -16.80 -6.88 -29.64
CA LYS A 277 -17.92 -7.19 -30.58
C LYS A 277 -19.32 -7.00 -30.00
N GLY A 278 -19.48 -6.68 -28.73
CA GLY A 278 -20.81 -6.59 -28.11
C GLY A 278 -21.19 -5.28 -27.40
N SER A 279 -20.22 -4.38 -27.19
CA SER A 279 -20.41 -3.19 -26.32
C SER A 279 -19.96 -1.87 -26.99
N GLY A 280 -20.24 -1.65 -28.27
CA GLY A 280 -19.86 -0.40 -28.93
C GLY A 280 -18.35 -0.14 -28.99
N GLY A 281 -17.51 -1.20 -28.93
CA GLY A 281 -16.05 -1.10 -29.04
C GLY A 281 -15.27 -0.89 -27.73
N GLN A 282 -15.94 -0.85 -26.58
CA GLN A 282 -15.29 -0.76 -25.26
C GLN A 282 -15.15 -2.14 -24.60
N SER A 283 -14.03 -2.39 -23.92
CA SER A 283 -13.90 -3.57 -23.07
C SER A 283 -14.77 -3.44 -21.83
N ARG A 284 -15.14 -4.57 -21.20
CA ARG A 284 -15.92 -4.58 -19.95
C ARG A 284 -15.20 -3.82 -18.83
N SER A 285 -13.88 -3.94 -18.74
CA SER A 285 -13.07 -3.19 -17.78
C SER A 285 -13.14 -1.68 -18.06
N ALA A 286 -13.09 -1.24 -19.31
CA ALA A 286 -13.22 0.17 -19.66
C ALA A 286 -14.63 0.71 -19.36
N ALA A 287 -15.67 -0.08 -19.62
CA ALA A 287 -17.05 0.30 -19.32
C ALA A 287 -17.30 0.47 -17.82
N HIS A 288 -16.74 -0.42 -16.98
CA HIS A 288 -16.90 -0.37 -15.54
C HIS A 288 -16.00 0.68 -14.88
N PHE A 289 -14.67 0.57 -15.09
CA PHE A 289 -13.71 1.41 -14.39
C PHE A 289 -13.62 2.82 -14.96
N GLY A 290 -13.88 2.99 -16.23
CA GLY A 290 -13.65 4.24 -16.95
C GLY A 290 -12.15 4.45 -17.26
N ARG A 291 -11.90 5.48 -18.05
CA ARG A 291 -10.56 5.92 -18.44
C ARG A 291 -10.36 7.37 -17.98
N PRO A 292 -9.19 7.76 -17.49
CA PRO A 292 -8.92 9.17 -17.24
C PRO A 292 -8.93 9.95 -18.55
N ALA A 293 -9.31 11.22 -18.49
CA ALA A 293 -9.16 12.12 -19.61
C ALA A 293 -7.68 12.21 -20.00
N SER A 294 -7.37 12.00 -21.27
CA SER A 294 -6.01 12.11 -21.79
C SER A 294 -6.02 12.94 -23.07
N THR A 295 -4.98 13.73 -23.27
CA THR A 295 -4.77 14.55 -24.47
C THR A 295 -4.06 13.80 -25.60
N GLY A 296 -3.89 12.48 -25.48
CA GLY A 296 -3.18 11.64 -26.44
C GLY A 296 -3.84 10.28 -26.63
N ALA A 297 -3.04 9.22 -26.79
CA ALA A 297 -3.54 7.86 -26.93
C ALA A 297 -4.44 7.48 -25.74
N PRO A 298 -5.52 6.69 -25.96
CA PRO A 298 -6.46 6.34 -24.93
C PRO A 298 -5.75 5.64 -23.77
N ALA A 299 -5.86 6.22 -22.57
CA ALA A 299 -5.29 5.65 -21.37
C ALA A 299 -5.95 4.30 -21.03
N ALA A 300 -5.23 3.40 -20.36
CA ALA A 300 -5.82 2.17 -19.82
C ALA A 300 -6.95 2.48 -18.83
N PRO A 301 -7.95 1.58 -18.71
CA PRO A 301 -8.93 1.66 -17.63
C PRO A 301 -8.24 1.72 -16.27
N GLN A 302 -8.81 2.43 -15.30
CA GLN A 302 -8.18 2.61 -13.99
C GLN A 302 -9.17 2.34 -12.86
N ALA A 303 -8.76 1.53 -11.90
CA ALA A 303 -9.40 1.42 -10.61
C ALA A 303 -8.81 2.48 -9.67
N ARG A 304 -9.67 3.23 -8.98
CA ARG A 304 -9.29 4.14 -7.90
C ARG A 304 -9.33 3.41 -6.57
N MET A 305 -8.37 3.65 -5.72
CA MET A 305 -8.25 3.01 -4.41
C MET A 305 -7.93 4.07 -3.37
N VAL A 306 -8.42 3.85 -2.16
CA VAL A 306 -8.03 4.59 -0.95
C VAL A 306 -7.68 3.58 0.12
N GLU A 307 -6.60 3.81 0.82
CA GLU A 307 -6.14 3.00 1.94
C GLU A 307 -5.94 3.85 3.19
N VAL A 308 -6.32 3.30 4.32
CA VAL A 308 -5.98 3.79 5.65
C VAL A 308 -4.81 2.95 6.16
N THR A 309 -3.66 3.59 6.34
CA THR A 309 -2.39 2.96 6.68
C THR A 309 -2.00 3.29 8.12
N ASP A 310 -1.67 2.29 8.93
CA ASP A 310 -0.97 2.48 10.21
C ASP A 310 0.49 2.90 9.92
N VAL A 311 0.84 4.13 10.26
CA VAL A 311 2.14 4.71 9.87
C VAL A 311 3.32 4.02 10.53
N ARG A 312 3.12 3.42 11.72
CA ARG A 312 4.15 2.72 12.49
C ARG A 312 4.63 1.46 11.80
N ALA A 313 3.73 0.71 11.17
CA ALA A 313 4.03 -0.57 10.54
C ALA A 313 3.96 -0.52 9.01
N ARG A 314 3.44 0.57 8.43
CA ARG A 314 3.04 0.67 7.02
C ARG A 314 2.10 -0.47 6.65
N SER A 315 1.14 -0.73 7.50
CA SER A 315 0.18 -1.82 7.36
C SER A 315 -1.22 -1.28 7.09
N CYS A 316 -2.00 -2.00 6.30
CA CYS A 316 -3.36 -1.65 5.96
C CYS A 316 -4.28 -1.80 7.17
N ALA A 317 -5.01 -0.75 7.53
CA ALA A 317 -6.10 -0.80 8.50
C ALA A 317 -7.45 -0.98 7.80
N ALA A 318 -7.65 -0.33 6.65
CA ALA A 318 -8.83 -0.46 5.83
C ALA A 318 -8.54 -0.03 4.38
N TRP A 319 -9.31 -0.58 3.45
CA TRP A 319 -9.13 -0.39 2.03
C TRP A 319 -10.47 -0.29 1.30
N ALA A 320 -10.54 0.63 0.34
CA ALA A 320 -11.67 0.76 -0.57
C ALA A 320 -11.18 0.92 -2.01
N ALA A 321 -11.93 0.35 -2.95
CA ALA A 321 -11.67 0.52 -4.38
C ALA A 321 -12.97 0.69 -5.17
N GLY A 322 -12.87 1.43 -6.27
CA GLY A 322 -14.00 1.71 -7.16
C GLY A 322 -13.55 2.15 -8.55
N PRO A 323 -14.50 2.48 -9.43
CA PRO A 323 -14.22 3.07 -10.74
C PRO A 323 -13.40 4.37 -10.64
N CYS A 324 -12.60 4.71 -11.65
CA CYS A 324 -11.76 5.91 -11.61
C CYS A 324 -12.55 7.22 -11.49
N ARG A 325 -13.84 7.23 -11.90
CA ARG A 325 -14.75 8.36 -11.74
C ARG A 325 -15.22 8.58 -10.28
N THR A 326 -15.07 7.58 -9.42
CA THR A 326 -15.40 7.73 -7.99
C THR A 326 -14.36 8.63 -7.33
N GLY A 327 -14.79 9.67 -6.62
CA GLY A 327 -13.90 10.58 -5.91
C GLY A 327 -13.14 9.87 -4.79
N GLU A 328 -11.92 10.30 -4.51
CA GLU A 328 -11.13 9.77 -3.38
C GLU A 328 -11.82 10.05 -2.04
N THR A 329 -12.44 11.21 -1.89
CA THR A 329 -13.23 11.59 -0.71
C THR A 329 -14.44 10.67 -0.51
N THR A 330 -15.11 10.26 -1.60
CA THR A 330 -16.21 9.28 -1.55
C THR A 330 -15.71 7.93 -1.04
N LEU A 331 -14.59 7.43 -1.58
CA LEU A 331 -14.01 6.17 -1.11
C LEU A 331 -13.55 6.27 0.36
N ALA A 332 -12.93 7.39 0.72
CA ALA A 332 -12.45 7.62 2.09
C ALA A 332 -13.59 7.68 3.12
N ALA A 333 -14.77 8.20 2.75
CA ALA A 333 -15.93 8.23 3.63
C ALA A 333 -16.38 6.83 4.06
N HIS A 334 -16.26 5.83 3.20
CA HIS A 334 -16.57 4.44 3.52
C HIS A 334 -15.55 3.78 4.45
N LEU A 335 -14.39 4.41 4.68
CA LEU A 335 -13.34 3.91 5.57
C LEU A 335 -13.39 4.54 6.97
N GLU A 336 -14.34 5.42 7.25
CA GLU A 336 -14.53 6.03 8.58
C GLU A 336 -14.74 5.03 9.73
N PRO A 337 -15.34 3.83 9.53
CA PRO A 337 -15.43 2.84 10.59
C PRO A 337 -14.07 2.32 11.11
N ALA A 338 -12.98 2.46 10.34
CA ALA A 338 -11.64 2.05 10.77
C ALA A 338 -11.05 2.91 11.89
N TYR A 339 -11.61 4.09 12.15
CA TYR A 339 -11.11 5.05 13.15
C TYR A 339 -11.92 4.97 14.44
N GLY A 340 -11.22 4.94 15.57
CA GLY A 340 -11.77 5.03 16.91
C GLY A 340 -11.33 6.30 17.67
N PRO A 341 -11.83 6.49 18.91
CA PRO A 341 -11.47 7.66 19.74
C PRO A 341 -9.97 7.78 20.06
N GLY A 342 -9.23 6.68 20.06
CA GLY A 342 -7.77 6.67 20.29
C GLY A 342 -6.93 6.79 19.01
N ASP A 343 -7.56 7.10 17.86
CA ASP A 343 -6.88 7.18 16.57
C ASP A 343 -6.76 8.63 16.10
N LEU A 344 -5.63 8.96 15.47
CA LEU A 344 -5.34 10.23 14.83
C LEU A 344 -5.22 10.04 13.32
N ASP A 345 -6.09 10.70 12.58
CA ASP A 345 -6.18 10.64 11.12
C ASP A 345 -5.29 11.73 10.47
N LEU A 346 -4.30 11.32 9.69
CA LEU A 346 -3.50 12.20 8.84
C LEU A 346 -4.02 12.15 7.40
N ALA A 347 -4.25 13.31 6.81
CA ALA A 347 -4.70 13.40 5.42
C ALA A 347 -4.10 14.58 4.68
N ASP A 348 -3.91 14.42 3.36
CA ASP A 348 -3.55 15.52 2.48
C ASP A 348 -4.76 16.41 2.19
N ARG A 349 -4.49 17.59 1.66
CA ARG A 349 -5.46 18.66 1.33
C ARG A 349 -6.62 18.23 0.42
N GLY A 350 -6.54 17.07 -0.21
CA GLY A 350 -7.62 16.53 -1.04
C GLY A 350 -8.78 15.90 -0.24
N PHE A 351 -8.57 15.54 1.03
CA PHE A 351 -9.54 14.83 1.85
C PHE A 351 -10.33 15.67 2.86
N PRO A 352 -9.78 16.77 3.43
CA PRO A 352 -10.50 17.55 4.42
C PRO A 352 -11.80 18.14 3.88
N SER A 353 -12.87 18.04 4.69
CA SER A 353 -14.12 18.74 4.48
C SER A 353 -14.71 19.19 5.82
N SER A 354 -15.57 20.20 5.80
CA SER A 354 -16.26 20.67 7.01
C SER A 354 -17.13 19.56 7.61
N GLU A 355 -17.77 18.74 6.77
CA GLU A 355 -18.54 17.58 7.18
C GLU A 355 -17.67 16.58 7.95
N ALA A 356 -16.55 16.17 7.37
CA ALA A 356 -15.65 15.20 7.98
C ALA A 356 -15.08 15.72 9.31
N ALA A 357 -14.72 17.01 9.40
CA ALA A 357 -14.21 17.63 10.62
C ALA A 357 -15.25 17.59 11.75
N VAL A 358 -16.48 18.03 11.46
CA VAL A 358 -17.58 18.03 12.43
C VAL A 358 -17.92 16.59 12.86
N THR A 359 -18.02 15.66 11.91
CA THR A 359 -18.33 14.25 12.19
C THR A 359 -17.27 13.63 13.09
N LYS A 360 -15.98 13.79 12.78
CA LYS A 360 -14.89 13.21 13.58
C LYS A 360 -14.87 13.77 15.00
N ILE A 361 -14.92 15.10 15.16
CA ILE A 361 -14.89 15.74 16.49
C ILE A 361 -16.11 15.32 17.32
N THR A 362 -17.30 15.27 16.71
CA THR A 362 -18.53 14.84 17.41
C THR A 362 -18.43 13.37 17.84
N ALA A 363 -17.73 12.53 17.09
CA ALA A 363 -17.49 11.13 17.43
C ALA A 363 -16.27 10.91 18.34
N GLY A 364 -15.64 11.96 18.87
CA GLY A 364 -14.45 11.84 19.73
C GLY A 364 -13.19 11.35 19.02
N LYS A 365 -13.14 11.43 17.68
CA LYS A 365 -12.01 11.02 16.86
C LYS A 365 -11.07 12.19 16.59
N HIS A 366 -9.78 11.91 16.44
CA HIS A 366 -8.78 12.94 16.21
C HIS A 366 -8.32 13.00 14.76
N PHE A 367 -7.86 14.17 14.35
CA PHE A 367 -7.23 14.37 13.05
C PHE A 367 -6.17 15.49 13.09
N ALA A 368 -5.23 15.43 12.14
CA ALA A 368 -4.33 16.51 11.76
C ALA A 368 -4.21 16.52 10.23
N TRP A 369 -4.90 17.47 9.60
CA TRP A 369 -5.06 17.52 8.16
C TRP A 369 -4.44 18.76 7.56
N ARG A 370 -3.71 18.60 6.48
CA ARG A 370 -3.30 19.74 5.68
C ARG A 370 -4.49 20.29 4.91
N VAL A 371 -4.65 21.60 4.95
CA VAL A 371 -5.68 22.30 4.18
C VAL A 371 -5.06 23.19 3.09
N SER A 372 -5.84 23.49 2.06
CA SER A 372 -5.44 24.41 1.00
C SER A 372 -5.76 25.85 1.41
N SER A 373 -5.15 26.82 0.71
CA SER A 373 -5.45 28.26 0.87
C SER A 373 -6.91 28.63 0.56
N ALA A 374 -7.68 27.73 -0.05
CA ALA A 374 -9.11 27.91 -0.27
C ALA A 374 -9.95 27.85 1.03
N TRP A 375 -9.41 27.22 2.09
CA TRP A 375 -10.05 27.20 3.40
C TRP A 375 -9.98 28.60 4.05
N LYS A 376 -11.11 29.28 4.12
CA LYS A 376 -11.21 30.59 4.78
C LYS A 376 -11.41 30.40 6.28
N LEU A 377 -10.31 30.09 6.97
CA LEU A 377 -10.31 29.89 8.42
C LEU A 377 -10.47 31.25 9.12
N ARG A 378 -11.42 31.34 10.04
CA ARG A 378 -11.64 32.56 10.86
C ARG A 378 -11.26 32.28 12.30
N ARG A 379 -10.48 33.15 12.90
CA ARG A 379 -9.98 33.03 14.27
C ARG A 379 -11.11 33.05 15.29
N CYS A 380 -11.02 32.14 16.26
CA CYS A 380 -11.89 32.12 17.44
C CYS A 380 -11.09 32.37 18.71
N GLY A 381 -11.23 33.51 19.32
CA GLY A 381 -10.56 33.85 20.56
C GLY A 381 -9.09 34.24 20.40
N ARG A 382 -8.36 34.29 21.52
CA ARG A 382 -6.94 34.66 21.56
C ARG A 382 -6.03 33.55 21.02
N PRO A 383 -4.82 33.91 20.54
CA PRO A 383 -3.80 32.92 20.22
C PRO A 383 -3.49 32.03 21.43
N LEU A 384 -3.08 30.81 21.16
CA LEU A 384 -2.64 29.86 22.19
C LEU A 384 -1.19 30.18 22.62
N SER A 385 -0.75 29.55 23.73
CA SER A 385 0.57 29.81 24.34
C SER A 385 1.75 29.56 23.41
N ASP A 386 1.59 28.71 22.42
CA ASP A 386 2.61 28.35 21.43
C ASP A 386 2.47 29.11 20.09
N GLY A 387 1.69 30.19 20.06
CA GLY A 387 1.48 31.01 18.87
C GLY A 387 0.45 30.49 17.88
N THR A 388 -0.04 29.26 18.05
CA THR A 388 -1.13 28.71 17.25
C THR A 388 -2.48 29.31 17.64
N TRP A 389 -3.52 29.03 16.87
CA TRP A 389 -4.83 29.67 17.11
C TRP A 389 -5.98 28.69 16.81
N LYS A 390 -7.18 29.05 17.25
CA LYS A 390 -8.40 28.26 17.03
C LYS A 390 -9.25 28.87 15.94
N ALA A 391 -9.83 28.01 15.09
CA ALA A 391 -10.83 28.37 14.10
C ALA A 391 -12.14 27.62 14.34
N ALA A 392 -13.27 28.22 13.88
CA ALA A 392 -14.56 27.55 13.86
C ALA A 392 -14.83 26.91 12.50
N ILE A 393 -15.32 25.68 12.51
CA ILE A 393 -15.82 24.98 11.33
C ILE A 393 -17.28 24.62 11.58
N THR A 394 -18.14 24.98 10.64
CA THR A 394 -19.59 24.75 10.73
C THR A 394 -20.05 23.82 9.61
N TRP A 395 -20.87 22.82 9.95
CA TRP A 395 -21.56 21.95 9.00
C TRP A 395 -22.96 21.61 9.51
N ARG A 396 -24.00 21.86 8.69
CA ARG A 396 -25.42 21.61 9.03
C ARG A 396 -25.81 22.15 10.41
N GLY A 397 -25.43 23.41 10.70
CA GLY A 397 -25.74 24.07 11.95
C GLY A 397 -24.90 23.65 13.16
N ARG A 398 -24.04 22.63 13.05
CA ARG A 398 -23.10 22.24 14.11
C ARG A 398 -21.77 22.92 13.91
N THR A 399 -21.26 23.59 14.95
CA THR A 399 -19.97 24.26 14.93
C THR A 399 -19.01 23.57 15.88
N VAL A 400 -17.81 23.29 15.39
CA VAL A 400 -16.70 22.73 16.15
C VAL A 400 -15.50 23.67 16.10
N LYS A 401 -14.66 23.61 17.15
CA LYS A 401 -13.39 24.35 17.19
C LYS A 401 -12.26 23.43 16.77
N VAL A 402 -11.41 23.89 15.87
CA VAL A 402 -10.16 23.26 15.48
C VAL A 402 -9.00 24.17 15.82
N ARG A 403 -7.83 23.59 16.07
CA ARG A 403 -6.58 24.33 16.18
C ARG A 403 -5.93 24.42 14.80
N VAL A 404 -5.35 25.58 14.50
CA VAL A 404 -4.61 25.85 13.28
C VAL A 404 -3.14 25.98 13.62
N VAL A 405 -2.33 25.16 12.98
CA VAL A 405 -0.86 25.14 13.09
C VAL A 405 -0.31 25.50 11.72
N GLU A 406 0.43 26.61 11.66
CA GLU A 406 1.08 27.06 10.43
C GLU A 406 2.58 27.04 10.61
N TYR A 407 3.28 26.56 9.58
CA TYR A 407 4.73 26.53 9.57
C TYR A 407 5.30 26.68 8.17
N HIS A 408 6.51 27.22 8.08
CA HIS A 408 7.34 27.13 6.88
C HIS A 408 8.11 25.81 6.88
N MET A 409 8.11 25.17 5.73
CA MET A 409 8.94 24.03 5.45
C MET A 409 10.03 24.47 4.47
N ASP A 410 11.23 24.62 4.99
CA ASP A 410 12.40 25.03 4.22
C ASP A 410 13.23 23.80 3.84
N GLN A 411 13.46 23.63 2.56
CA GLN A 411 14.18 22.48 2.03
C GLN A 411 15.32 22.92 1.12
N VAL A 412 16.51 22.39 1.35
CA VAL A 412 17.68 22.68 0.54
C VAL A 412 17.81 21.63 -0.56
N PHE A 413 17.92 22.06 -1.80
CA PHE A 413 18.11 21.22 -2.97
C PHE A 413 19.31 21.68 -3.79
N ASP A 414 19.99 20.72 -4.42
CA ASP A 414 20.93 20.96 -5.49
C ASP A 414 20.20 20.71 -6.82
N LEU A 415 19.91 21.80 -7.56
CA LEU A 415 19.09 21.77 -8.77
C LEU A 415 19.98 22.00 -10.01
N PRO A 416 19.71 21.30 -11.13
CA PRO A 416 20.43 21.58 -12.36
C PRO A 416 20.09 22.99 -12.88
N PRO A 417 21.03 23.68 -13.54
CA PRO A 417 20.75 24.93 -14.24
C PRO A 417 19.58 24.78 -15.21
N GLY A 418 18.68 25.77 -15.23
CA GLY A 418 17.47 25.74 -16.06
C GLY A 418 16.31 24.94 -15.46
N HIS A 419 16.42 24.51 -14.20
CA HIS A 419 15.30 23.87 -13.50
C HIS A 419 14.11 24.83 -13.39
N PRO A 420 12.85 24.38 -13.65
CA PRO A 420 11.67 25.27 -13.67
C PRO A 420 11.46 26.09 -12.41
N LEU A 421 11.82 25.58 -11.22
CA LEU A 421 11.75 26.31 -9.96
C LEU A 421 12.64 27.54 -9.93
N LEU A 422 13.74 27.57 -10.71
CA LEU A 422 14.65 28.71 -10.81
C LEU A 422 14.06 29.82 -11.70
N ALA A 423 13.20 29.46 -12.65
CA ALA A 423 12.58 30.39 -13.60
C ALA A 423 11.29 31.04 -13.04
N GLY A 424 10.56 30.33 -12.15
CA GLY A 424 9.34 30.81 -11.55
C GLY A 424 8.74 29.79 -10.58
N PRO A 425 8.84 30.02 -9.25
CA PRO A 425 8.22 29.15 -8.27
C PRO A 425 6.69 29.25 -8.35
N PRO A 426 5.96 28.17 -8.07
CA PRO A 426 4.50 28.19 -8.04
C PRO A 426 3.98 29.06 -6.88
N PRO A 427 2.71 29.51 -6.92
CA PRO A 427 2.11 30.31 -5.85
C PRO A 427 2.24 29.65 -4.46
N GLY A 428 2.68 30.41 -3.46
CA GLY A 428 2.88 29.94 -2.09
C GLY A 428 4.20 29.24 -1.83
N VAL A 429 5.16 29.36 -2.76
CA VAL A 429 6.51 28.89 -2.65
C VAL A 429 7.48 29.98 -2.92
N SER A 430 8.51 30.06 -2.12
CA SER A 430 9.67 30.89 -2.38
C SER A 430 10.89 30.04 -2.66
N VAL A 431 11.74 30.52 -3.54
CA VAL A 431 13.03 29.90 -3.86
C VAL A 431 14.11 30.93 -3.65
N ARG A 432 15.06 30.59 -2.81
CA ARG A 432 16.24 31.41 -2.54
C ARG A 432 17.48 30.64 -2.96
N VAL A 433 18.30 31.21 -3.81
CA VAL A 433 19.63 30.68 -4.11
C VAL A 433 20.51 30.91 -2.87
N LEU A 434 21.20 29.86 -2.42
CA LEU A 434 22.11 29.93 -1.29
C LEU A 434 23.50 30.24 -1.83
N ASP A 435 24.09 31.33 -1.32
CA ASP A 435 25.47 31.71 -1.54
C ASP A 435 26.35 31.00 -0.51
N ASP A 436 27.40 30.33 -0.95
CA ASP A 436 28.43 29.73 -0.05
C ASP A 436 29.46 30.77 0.48
N GLY A 437 29.11 32.05 0.40
CA GLY A 437 29.90 33.14 0.99
C GLY A 437 31.16 33.60 0.19
N ASP A 438 31.60 32.82 -0.78
CA ASP A 438 32.85 33.10 -1.55
C ASP A 438 32.61 33.42 -3.05
N GLY A 439 31.33 33.62 -3.45
CA GLY A 439 30.97 33.93 -4.85
C GLY A 439 30.92 35.44 -5.12
N PRO A 440 31.10 35.88 -6.38
CA PRO A 440 30.97 37.30 -6.75
C PRO A 440 29.53 37.76 -6.46
N PRO A 441 29.33 39.01 -5.99
CA PRO A 441 28.01 39.55 -5.69
C PRO A 441 27.06 39.45 -6.91
N GLY A 442 25.94 38.72 -6.78
CA GLY A 442 24.96 38.52 -7.85
C GLY A 442 25.21 37.30 -8.76
N GLY A 443 26.21 36.48 -8.50
CA GLY A 443 26.47 35.22 -9.20
C GLY A 443 25.68 34.06 -8.57
N MET A 444 25.06 33.18 -9.39
CA MET A 444 24.52 31.92 -8.90
C MET A 444 25.66 31.04 -8.42
N CYS A 445 25.67 30.67 -7.13
CA CYS A 445 26.67 29.74 -6.60
C CYS A 445 26.42 28.35 -7.21
N ARG A 446 27.33 27.94 -8.09
CA ARG A 446 27.33 26.61 -8.69
C ARG A 446 28.18 25.68 -7.84
N GLN A 447 27.61 24.56 -7.46
CA GLN A 447 28.35 23.48 -6.83
C GLN A 447 29.37 22.88 -7.81
N PRO A 448 30.40 22.16 -7.32
CA PRO A 448 31.43 21.57 -8.18
C PRO A 448 30.89 20.64 -9.27
N ASP A 449 29.67 20.05 -9.05
CA ASP A 449 28.98 19.21 -10.03
C ASP A 449 28.11 20.01 -11.02
N GLY A 450 28.18 21.35 -10.99
CA GLY A 450 27.44 22.25 -11.87
C GLY A 450 25.99 22.52 -11.43
N THR A 451 25.53 21.97 -10.32
CA THR A 451 24.19 22.26 -9.75
C THR A 451 24.17 23.62 -9.03
N ILE A 452 22.97 24.13 -8.81
CA ILE A 452 22.71 25.37 -8.06
C ILE A 452 22.04 24.98 -6.75
N ARG A 453 22.64 25.36 -5.62
CA ARG A 453 22.07 25.12 -4.30
C ARG A 453 21.02 26.14 -3.99
N VAL A 454 19.80 25.68 -3.69
CA VAL A 454 18.66 26.52 -3.40
C VAL A 454 17.94 26.07 -2.14
N GLU A 455 17.38 27.03 -1.43
CA GLU A 455 16.40 26.80 -0.37
C GLU A 455 14.99 27.05 -0.94
N VAL A 456 14.13 26.07 -0.80
CA VAL A 456 12.73 26.14 -1.25
C VAL A 456 11.86 26.13 -0.01
N SER A 457 11.09 27.20 0.19
CA SER A 457 10.20 27.39 1.33
C SER A 457 8.74 27.28 0.91
N GLU A 458 7.97 26.49 1.64
CA GLU A 458 6.53 26.34 1.45
C GLU A 458 5.79 26.54 2.77
N THR A 459 4.71 27.31 2.75
CA THR A 459 3.80 27.43 3.91
C THR A 459 2.85 26.24 3.96
N VAL A 460 2.81 25.57 5.10
CA VAL A 460 1.92 24.46 5.39
C VAL A 460 0.94 24.87 6.49
N THR A 461 -0.36 24.75 6.21
CA THR A 461 -1.43 24.98 7.19
C THR A 461 -2.06 23.65 7.56
N ILE A 462 -2.01 23.28 8.83
CA ILE A 462 -2.64 22.09 9.41
C ILE A 462 -3.82 22.54 10.26
N ILE A 463 -4.98 21.90 10.08
CA ILE A 463 -6.08 21.97 11.04
C ILE A 463 -6.13 20.67 11.84
N THR A 464 -6.37 20.77 13.14
CA THR A 464 -6.41 19.61 14.02
C THR A 464 -7.47 19.73 15.11
N SER A 465 -8.02 18.59 15.53
CA SER A 465 -8.88 18.48 16.70
C SER A 465 -8.10 18.53 18.03
N LEU A 466 -6.77 18.46 18.00
CA LEU A 466 -5.89 18.48 19.17
C LEU A 466 -5.68 19.95 19.62
N THR A 467 -6.59 20.45 20.44
CA THR A 467 -6.67 21.89 20.77
C THR A 467 -5.82 22.32 21.95
N ASP A 468 -5.24 21.39 22.71
CA ASP A 468 -4.37 21.69 23.85
C ASP A 468 -2.90 21.82 23.38
N PRO A 469 -2.28 23.02 23.49
CA PRO A 469 -0.91 23.25 23.03
C PRO A 469 0.16 22.63 23.95
N VAL A 470 -0.19 22.33 25.21
CA VAL A 470 0.74 21.71 26.15
C VAL A 470 0.78 20.20 25.94
N ALA A 471 -0.38 19.57 25.84
CA ALA A 471 -0.47 18.13 25.57
C ALA A 471 0.02 17.76 24.15
N TYR A 472 -0.14 18.65 23.19
CA TYR A 472 0.21 18.44 21.78
C TYR A 472 0.96 19.66 21.22
N PRO A 473 2.28 19.80 21.47
CA PRO A 473 3.08 20.91 20.98
C PRO A 473 2.98 21.09 19.46
N ALA A 474 2.96 22.32 18.97
CA ALA A 474 2.83 22.60 17.55
C ALA A 474 3.97 22.02 16.70
N GLY A 475 5.19 22.02 17.25
CA GLY A 475 6.36 21.38 16.62
C GLY A 475 6.14 19.89 16.38
N ASP A 476 5.61 19.18 17.39
CA ASP A 476 5.33 17.75 17.31
C ASP A 476 4.26 17.46 16.23
N ILE A 477 3.24 18.32 16.10
CA ILE A 477 2.20 18.21 15.05
C ILE A 477 2.81 18.44 13.66
N ALA A 478 3.69 19.42 13.50
CA ALA A 478 4.36 19.71 12.24
C ALA A 478 5.27 18.54 11.80
N GLU A 479 6.04 17.98 12.73
CA GLU A 479 6.86 16.79 12.47
C GLU A 479 6.01 15.55 12.16
N LEU A 480 4.94 15.33 12.95
CA LEU A 480 4.02 14.23 12.76
C LEU A 480 3.41 14.21 11.35
N TYR A 481 3.04 15.37 10.83
CA TYR A 481 2.43 15.44 9.51
C TYR A 481 3.32 14.85 8.40
N GLY A 482 4.64 14.92 8.56
CA GLY A 482 5.59 14.25 7.66
C GLY A 482 5.40 12.72 7.59
N MET A 483 4.84 12.11 8.65
CA MET A 483 4.57 10.66 8.68
C MET A 483 3.44 10.23 7.72
N ARG A 484 2.60 11.16 7.24
CA ARG A 484 1.60 10.91 6.21
C ARG A 484 2.21 10.22 4.97
N TRP A 485 3.47 10.52 4.67
CA TRP A 485 4.21 9.88 3.57
C TRP A 485 4.27 8.35 3.65
N ALA A 486 3.96 7.75 4.81
CA ALA A 486 3.89 6.30 4.95
C ALA A 486 2.90 5.65 3.96
N SER A 487 1.74 6.29 3.70
CA SER A 487 0.75 5.80 2.73
C SER A 487 1.29 5.81 1.30
N GLU A 488 2.02 6.85 0.92
CA GLU A 488 2.65 6.91 -0.41
C GLU A 488 3.72 5.83 -0.59
N LEU A 489 4.47 5.52 0.49
CA LEU A 489 5.44 4.42 0.48
C LEU A 489 4.76 3.05 0.36
N VAL A 490 3.61 2.84 1.00
CA VAL A 490 2.80 1.63 0.83
C VAL A 490 2.42 1.44 -0.64
N TYR A 491 1.90 2.48 -1.29
CA TYR A 491 1.58 2.40 -2.71
C TYR A 491 2.79 2.21 -3.62
N LEU A 492 3.94 2.77 -3.25
CA LEU A 492 5.20 2.50 -3.96
C LEU A 492 5.59 1.03 -3.82
N GLU A 493 5.50 0.47 -2.61
CA GLU A 493 5.78 -0.94 -2.33
C GLU A 493 4.84 -1.85 -3.13
N GLU A 494 3.54 -1.60 -3.12
CA GLU A 494 2.56 -2.38 -3.87
C GLU A 494 2.73 -2.28 -5.39
N LYS A 495 2.90 -1.08 -5.91
CA LYS A 495 2.95 -0.85 -7.36
C LYS A 495 4.29 -1.20 -7.97
N GLN A 496 5.39 -0.83 -7.33
CA GLN A 496 6.73 -0.98 -7.89
C GLN A 496 7.44 -2.23 -7.35
N THR A 497 7.38 -2.44 -6.04
CA THR A 497 8.08 -3.57 -5.43
C THR A 497 7.35 -4.88 -5.72
N LEU A 498 6.06 -4.97 -5.44
CA LEU A 498 5.30 -6.19 -5.61
C LEU A 498 4.83 -6.41 -7.06
N SER A 499 4.25 -5.41 -7.68
CA SER A 499 3.67 -5.55 -9.03
C SER A 499 4.63 -5.18 -10.17
N ALA A 500 5.88 -4.77 -9.88
CA ALA A 500 6.88 -4.34 -10.88
C ALA A 500 6.34 -3.30 -11.88
N GLY A 501 5.45 -2.41 -11.46
CA GLY A 501 4.80 -1.42 -12.31
C GLY A 501 3.75 -1.97 -13.28
N GLN A 502 3.44 -3.28 -13.22
CA GLN A 502 2.49 -3.91 -14.14
C GLN A 502 1.04 -3.52 -13.80
N PRO A 503 0.17 -3.39 -14.81
CA PRO A 503 -1.26 -3.22 -14.59
C PRO A 503 -1.86 -4.46 -13.93
N VAL A 504 -3.00 -4.29 -13.26
CA VAL A 504 -3.80 -5.41 -12.77
C VAL A 504 -4.30 -6.23 -13.97
N THR A 505 -3.81 -7.46 -14.09
CA THR A 505 -4.17 -8.35 -15.21
C THR A 505 -5.42 -9.13 -14.85
N ALA A 506 -6.56 -8.77 -15.44
CA ALA A 506 -7.82 -9.47 -15.29
C ALA A 506 -8.71 -9.24 -16.53
N ALA A 507 -9.50 -10.25 -16.87
CA ALA A 507 -10.42 -10.18 -18.01
C ALA A 507 -11.77 -9.49 -17.63
N THR A 508 -12.08 -9.41 -16.35
CA THR A 508 -13.36 -8.88 -15.85
C THR A 508 -13.14 -7.87 -14.71
N PRO A 509 -14.09 -6.96 -14.46
CA PRO A 509 -14.03 -6.05 -13.32
C PRO A 509 -13.89 -6.77 -11.98
N ALA A 510 -14.64 -7.84 -11.74
CA ALA A 510 -14.53 -8.66 -10.53
C ALA A 510 -13.12 -9.25 -10.39
N GLY A 511 -12.54 -9.77 -11.48
CA GLY A 511 -11.16 -10.25 -11.51
C GLY A 511 -10.14 -9.17 -11.15
N ALA A 512 -10.37 -7.93 -11.60
CA ALA A 512 -9.49 -6.81 -11.26
C ALA A 512 -9.55 -6.47 -9.76
N TYR A 513 -10.73 -6.43 -9.15
CA TYR A 513 -10.86 -6.23 -7.71
C TYR A 513 -10.24 -7.38 -6.89
N ARG A 514 -10.44 -8.64 -7.32
CA ARG A 514 -9.78 -9.80 -6.69
C ARG A 514 -8.27 -9.65 -6.68
N MET A 515 -7.68 -9.36 -7.82
CA MET A 515 -6.22 -9.21 -7.95
C MET A 515 -5.69 -7.99 -7.18
N ALA A 516 -6.44 -6.90 -7.14
CA ALA A 516 -6.10 -5.75 -6.33
C ALA A 516 -6.11 -6.10 -4.83
N ALA A 517 -7.19 -6.69 -4.33
CA ALA A 517 -7.31 -7.13 -2.95
C ALA A 517 -6.24 -8.18 -2.58
N ALA A 518 -5.95 -9.15 -3.47
CA ALA A 518 -4.89 -10.12 -3.26
C ALA A 518 -3.50 -9.46 -3.16
N THR A 519 -3.23 -8.41 -3.95
CA THR A 519 -1.95 -7.68 -3.87
C THR A 519 -1.81 -6.94 -2.54
N VAL A 520 -2.87 -6.25 -2.09
CA VAL A 520 -2.89 -5.56 -0.78
C VAL A 520 -2.78 -6.59 0.35
N ALA A 521 -3.49 -7.73 0.27
CA ALA A 521 -3.40 -8.81 1.25
C ALA A 521 -1.98 -9.40 1.32
N ALA A 522 -1.33 -9.61 0.18
CA ALA A 522 0.05 -10.08 0.12
C ALA A 522 1.03 -9.05 0.72
N HIS A 523 0.84 -7.76 0.43
CA HIS A 523 1.60 -6.68 1.07
C HIS A 523 1.39 -6.67 2.58
N GLN A 524 0.14 -6.76 3.03
CA GLN A 524 -0.20 -6.78 4.45
C GLN A 524 0.47 -7.97 5.18
N ALA A 525 0.43 -9.17 4.60
CA ALA A 525 1.10 -10.34 5.16
C ALA A 525 2.63 -10.15 5.25
N LEU A 526 3.25 -9.53 4.23
CA LEU A 526 4.66 -9.13 4.29
C LEU A 526 4.94 -8.15 5.43
N ARG A 527 4.07 -7.15 5.63
CA ARG A 527 4.27 -6.14 6.71
C ARG A 527 4.14 -6.76 8.09
N ILE A 528 3.22 -7.73 8.28
CA ILE A 528 3.07 -8.48 9.53
C ILE A 528 4.34 -9.32 9.80
N ALA A 529 4.82 -10.08 8.82
CA ALA A 529 6.06 -10.84 8.93
C ALA A 529 7.28 -9.91 9.16
N GLY A 530 7.31 -8.78 8.46
CA GLY A 530 8.34 -7.76 8.63
C GLY A 530 8.36 -7.13 10.02
N ALA A 531 7.20 -6.94 10.64
CA ALA A 531 7.13 -6.42 12.02
C ALA A 531 7.73 -7.41 13.04
N ALA A 532 7.59 -8.71 12.81
CA ALA A 532 8.21 -9.72 13.65
C ALA A 532 9.74 -9.75 13.49
N ILE A 533 10.23 -9.57 12.26
CA ILE A 533 11.67 -9.41 12.01
C ILE A 533 12.19 -8.14 12.70
N ALA A 534 11.45 -7.03 12.57
CA ALA A 534 11.82 -5.77 13.22
C ALA A 534 11.96 -5.94 14.74
N ALA A 535 11.01 -6.63 15.37
CA ALA A 535 11.05 -6.90 16.81
C ALA A 535 12.27 -7.76 17.19
N ALA A 536 12.61 -8.75 16.37
CA ALA A 536 13.75 -9.63 16.63
C ALA A 536 15.11 -8.90 16.56
N ILE A 537 15.24 -7.86 15.72
CA ILE A 537 16.49 -7.10 15.53
C ILE A 537 16.47 -5.72 16.23
N GLY A 538 15.44 -5.41 17.02
CA GLY A 538 15.32 -4.13 17.71
C GLY A 538 15.03 -2.93 16.79
N ALA A 539 14.50 -3.14 15.59
CA ALA A 539 14.16 -2.09 14.63
C ALA A 539 12.67 -1.69 14.68
N GLY A 540 12.35 -0.49 14.18
CA GLY A 540 10.96 -0.11 13.98
C GLY A 540 10.34 -0.88 12.79
N PRO A 541 9.06 -1.34 12.87
CA PRO A 541 8.42 -2.12 11.81
C PRO A 541 8.44 -1.45 10.43
N ALA A 542 8.25 -0.12 10.38
CA ALA A 542 8.31 0.65 9.13
C ALA A 542 9.72 0.69 8.49
N ARG A 543 10.76 0.28 9.23
CA ARG A 543 12.15 0.27 8.75
C ARG A 543 12.46 -0.96 7.92
N ILE A 544 11.66 -2.01 7.99
CA ILE A 544 11.93 -3.24 7.26
C ILE A 544 11.69 -3.02 5.76
N SER A 545 12.67 -3.42 4.97
CA SER A 545 12.65 -3.32 3.51
C SER A 545 11.65 -4.29 2.89
N ALA A 546 10.60 -3.77 2.26
CA ALA A 546 9.65 -4.60 1.52
C ALA A 546 10.33 -5.37 0.37
N THR A 547 11.37 -4.80 -0.25
CA THR A 547 12.13 -5.47 -1.32
C THR A 547 12.89 -6.68 -0.77
N ALA A 548 13.64 -6.51 0.32
CA ALA A 548 14.40 -7.61 0.91
C ALA A 548 13.46 -8.73 1.42
N LEU A 549 12.32 -8.35 2.04
CA LEU A 549 11.29 -9.32 2.45
C LEU A 549 10.69 -10.07 1.26
N ARG A 550 10.28 -9.36 0.22
CA ARG A 550 9.74 -9.97 -0.99
C ARG A 550 10.73 -10.96 -1.59
N ASP A 551 12.01 -10.58 -1.69
CA ASP A 551 13.04 -11.42 -2.29
C ASP A 551 13.27 -12.69 -1.46
N ALA A 552 13.30 -12.58 -0.12
CA ALA A 552 13.40 -13.73 0.78
C ALA A 552 12.17 -14.66 0.67
N VAL A 553 10.96 -14.08 0.66
CA VAL A 553 9.71 -14.85 0.50
C VAL A 553 9.65 -15.53 -0.86
N THR A 554 10.02 -14.80 -1.92
CA THR A 554 10.02 -15.36 -3.29
C THR A 554 11.02 -16.51 -3.42
N ALA A 555 12.20 -16.38 -2.81
CA ALA A 555 13.19 -17.46 -2.77
C ALA A 555 12.64 -18.69 -2.03
N SER A 556 12.00 -18.48 -0.87
CA SER A 556 11.41 -19.58 -0.09
C SER A 556 10.23 -20.27 -0.82
N ILE A 557 9.40 -19.51 -1.55
CA ILE A 557 8.34 -20.09 -2.39
C ILE A 557 8.95 -20.97 -3.49
N ARG A 558 9.96 -20.47 -4.20
CA ARG A 558 10.63 -21.22 -5.26
C ARG A 558 11.33 -22.49 -4.75
N ALA A 559 11.81 -22.47 -3.53
CA ALA A 559 12.34 -23.65 -2.85
C ALA A 559 11.24 -24.58 -2.30
N GLY A 560 9.97 -24.32 -2.58
CA GLY A 560 8.83 -25.14 -2.13
C GLY A 560 8.62 -25.12 -0.60
N GLN A 561 9.14 -24.10 0.09
CA GLN A 561 9.05 -23.98 1.54
C GLN A 561 7.68 -23.44 1.95
N GLY A 562 7.21 -23.82 3.14
CA GLY A 562 5.92 -23.37 3.68
C GLY A 562 4.70 -24.20 3.22
N SER A 563 4.89 -25.27 2.45
CA SER A 563 3.82 -26.17 2.03
C SER A 563 3.45 -27.20 3.12
N THR A 564 4.36 -27.48 4.02
CA THR A 564 4.18 -28.35 5.20
C THR A 564 4.78 -27.68 6.42
N LEU A 565 4.41 -28.14 7.62
CA LEU A 565 4.98 -27.62 8.85
C LEU A 565 6.52 -27.74 8.90
N PRO A 566 7.14 -28.88 8.57
CA PRO A 566 8.60 -28.99 8.50
C PRO A 566 9.22 -28.04 7.47
N ALA A 567 8.58 -27.85 6.31
CA ALA A 567 9.06 -26.94 5.28
C ALA A 567 8.96 -25.47 5.72
N LEU A 568 7.89 -25.10 6.45
CA LEU A 568 7.74 -23.76 7.03
C LEU A 568 8.79 -23.51 8.12
N THR A 569 9.01 -24.48 9.02
CA THR A 569 10.04 -24.40 10.05
C THR A 569 11.44 -24.24 9.44
N SER A 570 11.72 -24.99 8.35
CA SER A 570 12.96 -24.84 7.60
C SER A 570 13.11 -23.44 6.98
N ALA A 571 12.04 -22.89 6.38
CA ALA A 571 12.03 -21.55 5.81
C ALA A 571 12.31 -20.48 6.89
N ILE A 572 11.66 -20.60 8.03
CA ILE A 572 11.88 -19.71 9.19
C ILE A 572 13.34 -19.80 9.65
N GLY A 573 13.90 -21.03 9.79
CA GLY A 573 15.28 -21.23 10.21
C GLY A 573 16.30 -20.65 9.23
N ILE A 574 16.07 -20.75 7.92
CA ILE A 574 16.93 -20.15 6.89
C ILE A 574 16.91 -18.63 7.00
N ILE A 575 15.71 -18.04 7.10
CA ILE A 575 15.56 -16.59 7.19
C ILE A 575 16.10 -16.06 8.52
N SER A 576 15.90 -16.79 9.63
CA SER A 576 16.46 -16.41 10.94
C SER A 576 17.99 -16.37 10.89
N ARG A 577 18.64 -17.36 10.24
CA ARG A 577 20.12 -17.35 10.05
C ARG A 577 20.58 -16.17 9.18
N ASP A 578 19.89 -15.88 8.07
CA ASP A 578 20.26 -14.75 7.20
C ASP A 578 20.09 -13.40 7.95
N ILE A 579 19.03 -13.24 8.72
CA ILE A 579 18.80 -12.05 9.53
C ILE A 579 19.84 -11.95 10.66
N THR A 580 20.17 -13.05 11.32
CA THR A 580 21.21 -13.08 12.36
C THR A 580 22.56 -12.64 11.82
N ALA A 581 22.97 -13.17 10.65
CA ALA A 581 24.25 -12.84 10.03
C ALA A 581 24.26 -11.43 9.38
N HIS A 582 23.13 -10.99 8.82
CA HIS A 582 23.05 -9.77 8.01
C HIS A 582 21.82 -8.90 8.34
N PRO A 583 21.61 -8.50 9.61
CA PRO A 583 20.38 -7.81 10.03
C PRO A 583 20.14 -6.51 9.26
N LEU A 584 21.20 -5.78 8.93
CA LEU A 584 21.11 -4.49 8.23
C LEU A 584 20.67 -4.61 6.77
N ARG A 585 20.75 -5.80 6.16
CA ARG A 585 20.23 -6.06 4.82
C ARG A 585 18.71 -5.89 4.74
N PHE A 586 18.02 -6.21 5.84
CA PHE A 586 16.57 -6.11 5.94
C PHE A 586 16.09 -4.73 6.36
N VAL A 587 16.98 -3.80 6.72
CA VAL A 587 16.63 -2.48 7.20
C VAL A 587 16.89 -1.42 6.16
N THR A 588 15.88 -0.58 5.86
CA THR A 588 16.05 0.57 4.96
C THR A 588 16.97 1.61 5.58
N ALA A 589 17.74 2.33 4.76
CA ALA A 589 18.54 3.46 5.24
C ALA A 589 17.62 4.47 5.95
N TRP A 590 18.07 4.95 7.12
CA TRP A 590 17.36 6.02 7.81
C TRP A 590 17.42 7.30 6.97
N ARG A 591 16.26 7.89 6.76
CA ARG A 591 16.14 9.17 6.10
C ARG A 591 15.27 10.03 7.02
N PRO A 592 15.80 11.10 7.62
CA PRO A 592 15.05 12.00 8.48
C PRO A 592 13.86 12.52 7.69
N GLY A 593 12.76 12.81 8.39
CA GLY A 593 11.43 13.10 7.90
C GLY A 593 11.41 13.73 6.51
N ARG A 594 10.99 12.96 5.53
CA ARG A 594 10.82 13.46 4.17
C ARG A 594 9.54 14.26 4.13
N HIS A 595 9.67 15.55 4.28
CA HIS A 595 8.65 16.46 3.83
C HIS A 595 8.86 16.63 2.33
N TYR A 596 7.96 16.11 1.51
CA TYR A 596 8.07 16.28 0.07
C TYR A 596 7.48 17.62 -0.31
N PRO A 597 8.22 18.42 -1.08
CA PRO A 597 7.69 19.66 -1.60
C PRO A 597 6.49 19.36 -2.51
N ARG A 598 5.55 20.28 -2.54
CA ARG A 598 4.33 20.28 -3.37
C ARG A 598 4.62 20.10 -4.88
N TYR A 599 5.89 20.21 -5.27
CA TYR A 599 6.30 20.16 -6.68
C TYR A 599 6.74 18.76 -7.03
N THR A 600 5.85 18.06 -7.70
CA THR A 600 6.30 17.09 -8.67
C THR A 600 6.96 17.91 -9.76
N ILE A 601 8.30 17.92 -9.80
CA ILE A 601 9.03 18.37 -10.97
C ILE A 601 8.38 17.64 -12.13
N LYS A 602 7.63 18.36 -12.99
CA LYS A 602 7.01 17.77 -14.17
C LYS A 602 8.14 17.12 -14.93
N LYS A 603 8.16 15.80 -14.98
CA LYS A 603 9.15 15.00 -15.64
C LYS A 603 9.33 15.50 -17.06
N VAL A 604 10.43 16.16 -17.36
CA VAL A 604 10.99 16.06 -18.69
C VAL A 604 11.16 14.56 -18.93
N ARG A 605 10.63 14.05 -20.03
CA ARG A 605 10.49 12.62 -20.39
C ARG A 605 11.85 11.91 -20.56
N THR A 606 12.74 11.97 -19.59
CA THR A 606 13.96 11.21 -19.55
C THR A 606 13.86 10.11 -18.52
N ARG A 607 14.19 8.92 -18.94
CA ARG A 607 14.02 7.61 -18.30
C ARG A 607 14.60 7.43 -16.89
N LYS A 608 15.15 8.48 -16.24
CA LYS A 608 15.82 8.43 -14.94
C LYS A 608 15.72 9.74 -14.12
N SER A 609 14.59 10.43 -14.09
CA SER A 609 14.47 11.51 -13.12
C SER A 609 14.24 10.90 -11.72
N ARG A 610 15.32 10.71 -10.95
CA ARG A 610 15.23 10.55 -9.50
C ARG A 610 14.61 11.84 -8.97
N HIS A 611 13.59 11.72 -8.09
CA HIS A 611 13.12 12.88 -7.35
C HIS A 611 14.33 13.50 -6.64
N ALA A 612 14.52 14.79 -6.79
CA ALA A 612 15.54 15.50 -6.03
C ALA A 612 15.24 15.26 -4.54
N VAL A 613 16.21 14.73 -3.81
CA VAL A 613 16.10 14.53 -2.37
C VAL A 613 16.65 15.78 -1.72
N PRO A 614 15.91 16.47 -0.82
CA PRO A 614 16.46 17.63 -0.15
C PRO A 614 17.70 17.23 0.67
N ALA A 615 18.74 18.03 0.60
CA ALA A 615 19.93 17.88 1.41
C ALA A 615 19.65 18.16 2.89
N ALA A 616 18.72 19.09 3.17
CA ALA A 616 18.24 19.41 4.51
C ALA A 616 16.76 19.79 4.47
N THR A 617 16.07 19.60 5.59
CA THR A 617 14.68 20.07 5.80
C THR A 617 14.60 20.70 7.19
N ARG A 618 14.02 21.90 7.28
CA ARG A 618 13.77 22.61 8.54
C ARG A 618 12.29 23.00 8.59
N LEU A 619 11.72 22.98 9.79
CA LEU A 619 10.33 23.41 10.03
C LEU A 619 10.36 24.61 10.97
N HIS A 620 9.75 25.72 10.55
CA HIS A 620 9.65 26.94 11.33
C HIS A 620 8.19 27.27 11.58
N LEU A 621 7.77 27.21 12.86
CA LEU A 621 6.42 27.58 13.25
C LEU A 621 6.18 29.06 12.95
N LEU A 622 5.03 29.37 12.39
CA LEU A 622 4.61 30.71 12.10
C LEU A 622 3.67 31.21 13.21
N PRO A 623 3.89 32.39 13.75
CA PRO A 623 2.90 33.04 14.63
C PRO A 623 1.64 33.35 13.84
N LEU A 624 0.54 33.56 14.55
CA LEU A 624 -0.72 34.01 13.96
C LEU A 624 -0.47 35.24 13.06
N PRO A 625 -0.81 35.21 11.77
CA PRO A 625 -0.63 36.35 10.88
C PRO A 625 -1.40 37.57 11.36
N ALA A 626 -0.75 38.76 11.34
CA ALA A 626 -1.40 40.01 11.65
C ALA A 626 -2.59 40.23 10.70
N GLY A 627 -3.74 40.62 11.25
CA GLY A 627 -4.96 40.85 10.46
C GLY A 627 -5.77 39.57 10.15
N THR A 628 -5.45 38.42 10.74
CA THR A 628 -6.29 37.21 10.62
C THR A 628 -7.71 37.53 11.10
N PRO A 629 -8.75 37.38 10.25
CA PRO A 629 -10.11 37.79 10.60
C PRO A 629 -10.66 36.97 11.78
N GLU A 630 -11.30 37.64 12.71
CA GLU A 630 -11.98 37.01 13.84
C GLU A 630 -13.38 36.51 13.42
N ALA A 631 -13.77 35.35 13.91
CA ALA A 631 -15.11 34.82 13.69
C ALA A 631 -16.12 35.68 14.49
N GLN A 632 -17.09 36.25 13.80
CA GLN A 632 -18.20 36.89 14.49
C GLN A 632 -19.11 35.83 15.12
N PRO A 633 -19.60 35.99 16.36
CA PRO A 633 -20.37 34.98 17.09
C PRO A 633 -21.61 34.48 16.34
N ASN A 634 -22.16 35.26 15.41
CA ASN A 634 -23.41 34.98 14.70
C ASN A 634 -23.31 35.11 13.17
N ALA A 635 -22.11 35.03 12.58
CA ALA A 635 -21.99 35.13 11.13
C ALA A 635 -22.55 33.84 10.46
N PRO A 636 -23.40 33.97 9.42
CA PRO A 636 -23.86 32.83 8.66
C PRO A 636 -22.67 32.09 8.03
N PRO A 637 -22.78 30.76 7.82
CA PRO A 637 -21.70 30.00 7.25
C PRO A 637 -21.33 30.57 5.88
N ALA A 638 -20.05 30.78 5.64
CA ALA A 638 -19.56 31.09 4.30
C ALA A 638 -19.82 29.85 3.41
N VAL A 639 -20.66 30.02 2.39
CA VAL A 639 -21.04 29.00 1.38
C VAL A 639 -19.80 28.60 0.56
#